data_f6118c6cf4ce207b8e12dd4ceb5ef399
#
_entry.id   f6118c6cf4ce207b8e12dd4ceb5ef399
#
_cell.length_a   1.000
_cell.length_b   1.000
_cell.length_c   1.000
_cell.angle_alpha   90.00
_cell.angle_beta   90.00
_cell.angle_gamma   90.00
#
_symmetry.space_group_name_H-M   'P 1'
#
loop_
_entity.id
_entity.type
_entity.pdbx_description
1 polymer ?
#
loop_
_entity_poly.entity_id
_entity_poly.type
_entity_poly.pdbx_seq_one_letter_code
_entity_poly.pdbx_strand_id
1 'polypeptide(L)'
;MKQPVKHSVKRRNLDDSGGRGAGVSAVFAKDTLRCWLRSWKRFVSIAVITLLGVAVLTGIYAGCRDAFLAAGRFYDQQGLHDLQVLSTYGLTDDDATALRRIDGVQTVQPERSQTVTTLVDGTKKTVTMQEIGTEGLDQPYIRQGKLPNKAGEVAVTQQFLNDSGLKIGGTITVTPQDTSSSVISVAATETDDSNNADTVGVAANASASDAKSAANTDADAEQSPQFPTKLTITGVVLDPRDLNNPDGYSDMTSFRSTSSEDYTFFAPSDGVTGNIYTAISVAVTGASDFDTFSDAYDEAVKTVADRIEHQIQTTRQKARRQQIVSSAQRKLDDAKDEANEQLDEAQKQIDDNWAELEANKTTLQDSRTELENNRTTITDGERQLADGRAQIASARQQIAQGRQQIAEARTQLESGKAQLTSARKQLDAAQTELTANRTKIEQGITQIDQGVAQIDQMLSMIQQADNLLAQLDPNIDFNSPTWQAIKQLLARLGITLPEVPSISELRQQLAAKQTELQTQRDSLTQQKADLQRTLNETIAPAQSTLDQQNAQLTAKEQEAAAGEAQLNTKSAELEANAATLETQSAQLEAQAAQLASGKQQLEEGERQLEEGEQQLADGKAKLDDAQSELDAKRSEAESEFAKQQRRIDDVANARWYVQTRASIDGFSSLKSDVSSIESIGRAFPIVFLLVAVLMSLTTMTRMVEEDRGLIGTYLGLGYGGLAVSSRYLLFALLACLVGGGIGLLVGFLGIPAFLLVVIEGLYILPGVRLEYDWLYGSAGIVLFVVGVGVATALACREEIRHTPAALMRPKAPKAGARILLERIRPVWSRLNFLGKVTARNIFRFKSRLIMTVGGVAGCTALIICGFAINDTVDTIGVKQYEQIYQYDLMVVANDDDATAMRKQVAQDGQTTETLNLRVDSGEMSNAAQESETVQLMTVPNDSLNILNDMVTLEQAGDDGWFGLPNIFGKAGGGTVALDDSGVIVSQSAANSLNIHAGDTVTLGNGG
;
A
#
# COMPACT_ATOMS: atom_id res chain seq x y z
N MET A 1 5.08 80.47 -37.35
CA MET A 1 4.71 80.83 -38.72
C MET A 1 5.55 80.02 -39.69
N LYS A 2 4.96 79.23 -40.42
CA LYS A 2 5.05 78.66 -41.76
C LYS A 2 4.58 77.26 -41.85
N GLN A 3 3.45 77.10 -42.50
CA GLN A 3 2.80 75.85 -42.83
C GLN A 3 3.63 75.02 -43.83
N PRO A 4 3.59 73.68 -43.84
CA PRO A 4 4.00 72.89 -44.98
C PRO A 4 2.82 72.64 -45.90
N VAL A 5 3.11 72.78 -47.15
CA VAL A 5 2.26 72.68 -48.36
C VAL A 5 1.82 71.19 -48.46
N LYS A 6 0.51 71.00 -48.55
CA LYS A 6 -0.08 69.68 -48.93
C LYS A 6 -0.03 69.58 -50.47
N HIS A 7 0.79 68.69 -51.00
CA HIS A 7 0.62 68.16 -52.35
C HIS A 7 -0.35 66.98 -52.34
N SER A 8 -1.58 67.22 -52.77
CA SER A 8 -2.54 66.19 -53.12
C SER A 8 -2.16 65.58 -54.49
N VAL A 9 -1.66 64.38 -54.51
CA VAL A 9 -1.57 63.59 -55.70
C VAL A 9 -2.90 62.84 -55.88
N LYS A 10 -3.65 63.33 -56.92
CA LYS A 10 -4.84 62.63 -57.40
C LYS A 10 -4.49 61.20 -57.83
N ARG A 11 -5.10 60.28 -57.19
CA ARG A 11 -5.21 58.90 -57.71
C ARG A 11 -6.10 58.97 -58.96
N ARG A 12 -5.53 58.66 -60.10
CA ARG A 12 -6.29 58.30 -61.32
C ARG A 12 -6.75 56.81 -61.03
N ASN A 13 -8.06 56.67 -60.96
CA ASN A 13 -8.68 55.35 -61.12
C ASN A 13 -8.46 54.95 -62.63
N LEU A 14 -7.73 53.86 -62.75
CA LEU A 14 -7.80 53.05 -63.98
C LEU A 14 -8.53 51.77 -63.56
N ASP A 15 -9.85 51.81 -63.76
CA ASP A 15 -10.62 50.59 -63.96
C ASP A 15 -10.13 50.01 -65.27
N ASP A 16 -9.51 48.85 -65.18
CA ASP A 16 -9.50 47.90 -66.26
C ASP A 16 -9.59 46.46 -65.75
N SER A 17 -10.69 45.89 -66.09
CA SER A 17 -11.11 44.55 -65.98
C SER A 17 -10.10 43.58 -66.63
N GLY A 18 -9.69 42.62 -65.91
CA GLY A 18 -8.87 41.52 -66.42
C GLY A 18 -8.50 40.54 -65.33
N GLY A 19 -9.44 39.70 -64.91
CA GLY A 19 -9.15 38.51 -64.11
C GLY A 19 -8.05 37.66 -64.67
N ARG A 20 -6.89 37.74 -64.06
CA ARG A 20 -5.91 36.64 -64.05
C ARG A 20 -5.46 36.51 -62.62
N GLY A 21 -5.95 35.46 -61.99
CA GLY A 21 -5.39 34.98 -60.73
C GLY A 21 -3.87 34.99 -60.88
N ALA A 22 -3.19 35.63 -59.92
CA ALA A 22 -1.73 35.61 -59.81
C ALA A 22 -1.21 34.22 -59.59
N GLY A 23 -1.21 33.45 -60.70
CA GLY A 23 -0.43 32.22 -60.80
C GLY A 23 1.02 32.62 -60.61
N VAL A 24 1.66 32.13 -59.55
CA VAL A 24 3.09 32.22 -59.38
C VAL A 24 3.74 31.82 -60.72
N SER A 25 4.48 32.73 -61.34
CA SER A 25 5.04 32.42 -62.66
C SER A 25 5.88 31.16 -62.59
N ALA A 26 5.77 30.27 -63.54
CA ALA A 26 6.53 29.02 -63.57
C ALA A 26 8.04 29.24 -63.37
N VAL A 27 8.53 30.40 -63.75
CA VAL A 27 9.93 30.83 -63.56
C VAL A 27 10.23 31.09 -62.08
N PHE A 28 9.32 31.78 -61.38
CA PHE A 28 9.47 32.05 -59.94
C PHE A 28 9.41 30.75 -59.15
N ALA A 29 8.50 29.86 -59.49
CA ALA A 29 8.42 28.53 -58.88
C ALA A 29 9.69 27.68 -59.10
N LYS A 30 10.22 27.66 -60.34
CA LYS A 30 11.46 26.95 -60.72
C LYS A 30 12.69 27.51 -60.01
N ASP A 31 12.78 28.84 -59.83
CA ASP A 31 13.87 29.48 -59.11
C ASP A 31 13.72 29.27 -57.59
N THR A 32 12.53 29.29 -57.09
CA THR A 32 12.23 28.92 -55.71
C THR A 32 12.70 27.49 -55.39
N LEU A 33 12.38 26.54 -56.26
CA LEU A 33 12.81 25.14 -56.11
C LEU A 33 14.36 25.01 -56.19
N ARG A 34 15.03 25.72 -57.10
CA ARG A 34 16.50 25.71 -57.16
C ARG A 34 17.15 26.30 -55.92
N CYS A 35 16.57 27.34 -55.30
CA CYS A 35 17.05 27.91 -54.05
C CYS A 35 16.88 26.94 -52.90
N TRP A 36 15.75 26.25 -52.88
CA TRP A 36 15.51 25.24 -51.85
C TRP A 36 16.51 24.07 -51.92
N LEU A 37 16.77 23.57 -53.13
CA LEU A 37 17.80 22.51 -53.40
C LEU A 37 19.20 22.98 -53.00
N ARG A 38 19.53 24.24 -53.23
CA ARG A 38 20.82 24.80 -52.80
C ARG A 38 20.91 24.99 -51.29
N SER A 39 19.78 25.17 -50.61
CA SER A 39 19.69 25.38 -49.16
C SER A 39 19.29 24.13 -48.41
N TRP A 40 19.45 22.92 -49.02
CA TRP A 40 18.98 21.65 -48.46
C TRP A 40 19.47 21.35 -47.03
N LYS A 41 20.71 21.79 -46.69
CA LYS A 41 21.24 21.65 -45.32
C LYS A 41 20.40 22.42 -44.31
N ARG A 42 19.87 23.60 -44.65
CA ARG A 42 18.99 24.37 -43.80
C ARG A 42 17.60 23.77 -43.69
N PHE A 43 17.12 23.21 -44.81
CA PHE A 43 15.89 22.45 -44.84
C PHE A 43 15.94 21.29 -43.87
N VAL A 44 17.00 20.48 -43.94
CA VAL A 44 17.24 19.36 -43.07
C VAL A 44 17.35 19.81 -41.59
N SER A 45 18.04 20.93 -41.32
CA SER A 45 18.18 21.45 -39.98
C SER A 45 16.81 21.82 -39.34
N ILE A 46 15.94 22.52 -40.11
CA ILE A 46 14.59 22.90 -39.64
C ILE A 46 13.73 21.64 -39.53
N ALA A 47 13.81 20.75 -40.53
CA ALA A 47 13.04 19.53 -40.53
C ALA A 47 13.44 18.59 -39.36
N VAL A 48 14.74 18.48 -39.02
CA VAL A 48 15.24 17.68 -37.89
C VAL A 48 14.76 18.21 -36.57
N ILE A 49 14.83 19.51 -36.35
CA ILE A 49 14.40 20.07 -35.06
C ILE A 49 12.87 20.00 -34.89
N THR A 50 12.13 20.13 -35.99
CA THR A 50 10.67 19.94 -36.00
C THR A 50 10.33 18.47 -35.78
N LEU A 51 11.06 17.54 -36.37
CA LEU A 51 10.94 16.11 -36.14
C LEU A 51 11.11 15.79 -34.67
N LEU A 52 12.23 16.23 -34.07
CA LEU A 52 12.51 16.02 -32.67
C LEU A 52 11.40 16.58 -31.77
N GLY A 53 10.98 17.83 -32.05
CA GLY A 53 9.94 18.44 -31.23
C GLY A 53 8.58 17.76 -31.33
N VAL A 54 8.17 17.37 -32.55
CA VAL A 54 6.90 16.67 -32.77
C VAL A 54 6.99 15.24 -32.24
N ALA A 55 8.11 14.57 -32.45
CA ALA A 55 8.31 13.20 -31.96
C ALA A 55 8.23 13.11 -30.43
N VAL A 56 8.93 14.01 -29.72
CA VAL A 56 8.87 14.05 -28.26
C VAL A 56 7.46 14.39 -27.76
N LEU A 57 6.82 15.41 -28.39
CA LEU A 57 5.47 15.84 -28.03
C LEU A 57 4.44 14.69 -28.19
N THR A 58 4.44 14.03 -29.37
CA THR A 58 3.46 12.96 -29.63
C THR A 58 3.85 11.63 -29.04
N GLY A 59 5.14 11.37 -28.91
CA GLY A 59 5.62 10.07 -28.50
C GLY A 59 5.49 9.82 -26.99
N ILE A 60 5.80 10.80 -26.14
CA ILE A 60 5.56 10.65 -24.70
C ILE A 60 4.06 10.49 -24.45
N TYR A 61 3.25 11.37 -25.05
CA TYR A 61 1.79 11.27 -24.93
C TYR A 61 1.24 9.92 -25.41
N ALA A 62 1.63 9.49 -26.60
CA ALA A 62 1.12 8.25 -27.17
C ALA A 62 1.53 7.03 -26.35
N GLY A 63 2.75 7.02 -25.84
CA GLY A 63 3.24 5.90 -25.05
C GLY A 63 2.50 5.76 -23.73
N CYS A 64 2.27 6.85 -22.98
CA CYS A 64 1.48 6.81 -21.75
C CYS A 64 0.04 6.39 -22.06
N ARG A 65 -0.57 7.00 -23.08
CA ARG A 65 -1.93 6.67 -23.48
C ARG A 65 -2.06 5.19 -23.91
N ASP A 66 -1.14 4.69 -24.72
CA ASP A 66 -1.20 3.32 -25.22
C ASP A 66 -0.98 2.31 -24.08
N ALA A 67 -0.14 2.64 -23.09
CA ALA A 67 0.03 1.84 -21.87
C ALA A 67 -1.25 1.82 -21.04
N PHE A 68 -1.85 3.00 -20.78
CA PHE A 68 -3.12 3.09 -20.06
C PHE A 68 -4.25 2.37 -20.78
N LEU A 69 -4.39 2.56 -22.09
CA LEU A 69 -5.40 1.87 -22.87
C LEU A 69 -5.20 0.34 -22.89
N ALA A 70 -3.95 -0.11 -22.88
CA ALA A 70 -3.65 -1.55 -22.80
C ALA A 70 -4.03 -2.10 -21.43
N ALA A 71 -3.63 -1.43 -20.35
CA ALA A 71 -3.99 -1.81 -19.00
C ALA A 71 -5.50 -1.72 -18.78
N GLY A 72 -6.15 -0.62 -19.20
CA GLY A 72 -7.59 -0.45 -19.09
C GLY A 72 -8.36 -1.57 -19.79
N ARG A 73 -7.99 -1.89 -21.03
CA ARG A 73 -8.58 -3.03 -21.76
C ARG A 73 -8.36 -4.37 -21.06
N PHE A 74 -7.20 -4.57 -20.47
CA PHE A 74 -6.90 -5.77 -19.71
C PHE A 74 -7.77 -5.82 -18.45
N TYR A 75 -7.87 -4.73 -17.70
CA TYR A 75 -8.72 -4.64 -16.51
C TYR A 75 -10.20 -4.87 -16.84
N ASP A 76 -10.69 -4.26 -17.92
CA ASP A 76 -12.06 -4.46 -18.38
C ASP A 76 -12.33 -5.91 -18.78
N GLN A 77 -11.36 -6.56 -19.46
CA GLN A 77 -11.49 -7.96 -19.87
C GLN A 77 -11.47 -8.93 -18.70
N GLN A 78 -10.71 -8.62 -17.64
CA GLN A 78 -10.65 -9.44 -16.44
C GLN A 78 -11.69 -9.01 -15.39
N GLY A 79 -12.46 -7.94 -15.67
CA GLY A 79 -13.47 -7.43 -14.75
C GLY A 79 -12.87 -6.91 -13.46
N LEU A 80 -11.71 -6.21 -13.51
CA LEU A 80 -11.14 -5.65 -12.30
C LEU A 80 -12.17 -4.77 -11.59
N HIS A 81 -12.39 -5.00 -10.32
CA HIS A 81 -13.36 -4.25 -9.53
C HIS A 81 -13.05 -2.76 -9.48
N ASP A 82 -14.09 -1.91 -9.37
CA ASP A 82 -13.93 -0.46 -9.21
C ASP A 82 -13.78 -0.06 -7.75
N LEU A 83 -14.48 -0.77 -6.87
CA LEU A 83 -14.44 -0.61 -5.43
C LEU A 83 -14.30 -1.96 -4.75
N GLN A 84 -13.58 -1.99 -3.65
CA GLN A 84 -13.51 -3.14 -2.76
C GLN A 84 -13.90 -2.72 -1.34
N VAL A 85 -14.80 -3.46 -0.74
CA VAL A 85 -15.20 -3.27 0.64
C VAL A 85 -14.55 -4.34 1.49
N LEU A 86 -13.81 -3.92 2.48
CA LEU A 86 -13.17 -4.77 3.49
C LEU A 86 -13.79 -4.48 4.86
N SER A 87 -13.78 -5.46 5.74
CA SER A 87 -14.27 -5.31 7.12
C SER A 87 -13.36 -6.00 8.11
N THR A 88 -13.17 -5.39 9.29
CA THR A 88 -12.38 -5.98 10.38
C THR A 88 -12.95 -7.29 10.92
N TYR A 89 -14.26 -7.51 10.75
CA TYR A 89 -14.95 -8.73 11.20
C TYR A 89 -15.53 -9.54 10.06
N GLY A 90 -14.99 -9.35 8.84
CA GLY A 90 -15.51 -9.96 7.64
C GLY A 90 -16.87 -9.39 7.24
N LEU A 91 -17.36 -9.84 6.11
CA LEU A 91 -18.57 -9.38 5.46
C LEU A 91 -19.55 -10.54 5.27
N THR A 92 -20.81 -10.23 5.11
CA THR A 92 -21.91 -11.21 5.02
C THR A 92 -22.74 -11.03 3.75
N ASP A 93 -23.61 -11.98 3.44
CA ASP A 93 -24.57 -11.86 2.35
C ASP A 93 -25.51 -10.65 2.47
N ASP A 94 -25.81 -10.24 3.70
CA ASP A 94 -26.57 -9.03 3.97
C ASP A 94 -25.83 -7.76 3.53
N ASP A 95 -24.48 -7.75 3.71
CA ASP A 95 -23.64 -6.64 3.28
C ASP A 95 -23.59 -6.59 1.75
N ALA A 96 -23.41 -7.72 1.10
CA ALA A 96 -23.49 -7.84 -0.35
C ALA A 96 -24.87 -7.40 -0.88
N THR A 97 -25.94 -7.76 -0.19
CA THR A 97 -27.30 -7.36 -0.56
C THR A 97 -27.53 -5.86 -0.35
N ALA A 98 -26.97 -5.28 0.69
CA ALA A 98 -27.05 -3.84 0.94
C ALA A 98 -26.30 -3.06 -0.14
N LEU A 99 -25.12 -3.51 -0.54
CA LEU A 99 -24.32 -2.92 -1.62
C LEU A 99 -25.04 -2.96 -2.96
N ARG A 100 -25.71 -4.08 -3.30
CA ARG A 100 -26.51 -4.20 -4.55
C ARG A 100 -27.66 -3.20 -4.64
N ARG A 101 -28.09 -2.60 -3.52
CA ARG A 101 -29.20 -1.61 -3.49
C ARG A 101 -28.72 -0.17 -3.62
N ILE A 102 -27.44 0.08 -3.60
CA ILE A 102 -26.87 1.42 -3.76
C ILE A 102 -26.99 1.84 -5.22
N ASP A 103 -27.52 3.04 -5.42
CA ASP A 103 -27.61 3.62 -6.76
C ASP A 103 -26.23 3.88 -7.34
N GLY A 104 -25.98 3.33 -8.52
CA GLY A 104 -24.67 3.38 -9.18
C GLY A 104 -23.86 2.09 -9.02
N VAL A 105 -24.27 1.13 -8.22
CA VAL A 105 -23.64 -0.20 -8.15
C VAL A 105 -24.18 -1.07 -9.28
N GLN A 106 -23.30 -1.68 -10.06
CA GLN A 106 -23.64 -2.56 -11.17
C GLN A 106 -23.58 -4.03 -10.77
N THR A 107 -22.46 -4.45 -10.24
CA THR A 107 -22.17 -5.84 -9.86
C THR A 107 -21.55 -5.88 -8.49
N VAL A 108 -21.90 -6.87 -7.70
CA VAL A 108 -21.33 -7.08 -6.35
C VAL A 108 -20.91 -8.54 -6.27
N GLN A 109 -19.63 -8.77 -6.09
CA GLN A 109 -19.03 -10.09 -5.97
C GLN A 109 -18.41 -10.25 -4.58
N PRO A 110 -19.02 -11.06 -3.71
CA PRO A 110 -18.39 -11.47 -2.46
C PRO A 110 -17.21 -12.40 -2.73
N GLU A 111 -16.15 -12.25 -1.98
CA GLU A 111 -14.90 -13.00 -2.15
C GLU A 111 -14.45 -13.60 -0.84
N ARG A 112 -13.91 -14.80 -0.92
CA ARG A 112 -13.29 -15.50 0.20
C ARG A 112 -11.82 -15.69 -0.10
N SER A 113 -10.99 -15.31 0.86
CA SER A 113 -9.56 -15.57 0.82
C SER A 113 -9.09 -16.14 2.15
N GLN A 114 -8.00 -16.89 2.12
CA GLN A 114 -7.37 -17.47 3.31
C GLN A 114 -5.86 -17.46 3.14
N THR A 115 -5.17 -16.99 4.15
CA THR A 115 -3.72 -17.09 4.22
C THR A 115 -3.33 -18.48 4.68
N VAL A 116 -2.48 -19.13 3.91
CA VAL A 116 -1.97 -20.48 4.17
C VAL A 116 -0.44 -20.47 4.01
N THR A 117 0.20 -21.51 4.45
CA THR A 117 1.64 -21.69 4.24
C THR A 117 1.93 -22.94 3.44
N THR A 118 2.96 -22.88 2.60
CA THR A 118 3.47 -24.01 1.83
C THR A 118 5.00 -24.06 1.88
N LEU A 119 5.58 -25.16 1.49
CA LEU A 119 7.03 -25.30 1.39
C LEU A 119 7.47 -25.07 -0.06
N VAL A 120 8.34 -24.08 -0.26
CA VAL A 120 9.00 -23.80 -1.54
C VAL A 120 10.50 -23.93 -1.33
N ASP A 121 11.13 -24.85 -2.03
CA ASP A 121 12.55 -25.17 -1.91
C ASP A 121 13.04 -25.35 -0.45
N GLY A 122 12.19 -26.02 0.36
CA GLY A 122 12.47 -26.30 1.78
C GLY A 122 12.22 -25.13 2.73
N THR A 123 11.85 -23.97 2.23
CA THR A 123 11.50 -22.78 3.04
C THR A 123 10.00 -22.66 3.17
N LYS A 124 9.52 -22.35 4.37
CA LYS A 124 8.09 -22.07 4.61
C LYS A 124 7.73 -20.70 4.04
N LYS A 125 6.83 -20.68 3.09
CA LYS A 125 6.32 -19.49 2.41
C LYS A 125 4.85 -19.29 2.65
N THR A 126 4.41 -18.06 2.73
CA THR A 126 3.02 -17.66 2.88
C THR A 126 2.35 -17.58 1.50
N VAL A 127 1.12 -18.03 1.41
CA VAL A 127 0.33 -18.05 0.19
C VAL A 127 -1.06 -17.51 0.50
N THR A 128 -1.56 -16.62 -0.32
CA THR A 128 -2.95 -16.18 -0.27
C THR A 128 -3.79 -17.04 -1.19
N MET A 129 -4.64 -17.89 -0.60
CA MET A 129 -5.67 -18.61 -1.35
C MET A 129 -6.81 -17.64 -1.66
N GLN A 130 -7.14 -17.49 -2.94
CA GLN A 130 -8.20 -16.62 -3.42
C GLN A 130 -9.28 -17.43 -4.13
N GLU A 131 -10.52 -17.20 -3.78
CA GLU A 131 -11.65 -17.75 -4.51
C GLU A 131 -11.81 -17.05 -5.86
N ILE A 132 -12.08 -17.81 -6.92
CA ILE A 132 -12.48 -17.26 -8.22
C ILE A 132 -13.95 -16.94 -8.16
N GLY A 133 -14.29 -15.67 -8.19
CA GLY A 133 -15.66 -15.18 -8.11
C GLY A 133 -16.50 -15.59 -9.33
N THR A 134 -17.80 -15.73 -9.13
CA THR A 134 -18.75 -16.18 -10.16
C THR A 134 -19.41 -15.04 -10.93
N GLU A 135 -19.35 -13.82 -10.41
CA GLU A 135 -19.97 -12.64 -11.04
C GLU A 135 -19.11 -11.98 -12.12
N GLY A 136 -17.90 -12.53 -12.34
CA GLY A 136 -17.01 -12.10 -13.42
C GLY A 136 -16.09 -10.94 -13.08
N LEU A 137 -16.00 -10.53 -11.80
CA LEU A 137 -15.01 -9.59 -11.36
C LEU A 137 -13.70 -10.31 -11.00
N ASP A 138 -12.59 -9.60 -11.13
CA ASP A 138 -11.22 -10.02 -10.75
C ASP A 138 -10.81 -11.39 -11.30
N GLN A 139 -11.21 -11.69 -12.52
CA GLN A 139 -10.95 -12.99 -13.13
C GLN A 139 -9.47 -13.17 -13.46
N PRO A 140 -8.80 -14.23 -12.97
CA PRO A 140 -7.40 -14.46 -13.27
C PRO A 140 -7.19 -14.73 -14.77
N TYR A 141 -6.19 -14.06 -15.36
CA TYR A 141 -5.85 -14.23 -16.76
C TYR A 141 -5.01 -15.49 -16.99
N ILE A 142 -5.51 -16.41 -17.82
CA ILE A 142 -4.83 -17.68 -18.11
C ILE A 142 -3.61 -17.43 -19.01
N ARG A 143 -2.44 -17.78 -18.52
CA ARG A 143 -1.20 -17.81 -19.33
C ARG A 143 -0.94 -19.19 -19.90
N GLN A 144 -1.13 -20.24 -19.09
CA GLN A 144 -0.91 -21.62 -19.50
C GLN A 144 -1.91 -22.55 -18.78
N GLY A 145 -2.31 -23.64 -19.42
CA GLY A 145 -3.21 -24.62 -18.82
C GLY A 145 -4.66 -24.21 -18.85
N LYS A 146 -5.37 -24.38 -17.77
CA LYS A 146 -6.80 -24.06 -17.64
C LYS A 146 -7.11 -23.56 -16.23
N LEU A 147 -8.19 -22.79 -16.06
CA LEU A 147 -8.70 -22.42 -14.73
C LEU A 147 -9.16 -23.69 -13.98
N PRO A 148 -8.98 -23.71 -12.65
CA PRO A 148 -9.49 -24.76 -11.80
C PRO A 148 -11.03 -24.74 -11.81
N ASN A 149 -11.63 -25.91 -11.86
CA ASN A 149 -13.09 -26.04 -11.90
C ASN A 149 -13.65 -27.10 -10.95
N LYS A 150 -12.80 -27.68 -10.11
CA LYS A 150 -13.16 -28.69 -9.10
C LYS A 150 -12.45 -28.40 -7.78
N ALA A 151 -13.09 -28.76 -6.70
CA ALA A 151 -12.48 -28.72 -5.38
C ALA A 151 -11.11 -29.45 -5.38
N GLY A 152 -10.07 -28.81 -4.84
CA GLY A 152 -8.72 -29.32 -4.83
C GLY A 152 -7.90 -29.06 -6.10
N GLU A 153 -8.45 -28.43 -7.12
CA GLU A 153 -7.71 -27.85 -8.24
C GLU A 153 -7.32 -26.40 -7.90
N VAL A 154 -6.17 -25.93 -8.42
CA VAL A 154 -5.68 -24.58 -8.19
C VAL A 154 -4.95 -24.05 -9.42
N ALA A 155 -5.11 -22.77 -9.69
CA ALA A 155 -4.24 -22.03 -10.59
C ALA A 155 -3.25 -21.20 -9.76
N VAL A 156 -2.01 -21.16 -10.22
CA VAL A 156 -0.90 -20.51 -9.50
C VAL A 156 -0.25 -19.44 -10.36
N THR A 157 0.50 -18.54 -9.76
CA THR A 157 1.29 -17.54 -10.48
C THR A 157 2.53 -18.15 -11.15
N GLN A 158 3.05 -17.51 -12.18
CA GLN A 158 4.27 -17.95 -12.86
C GLN A 158 5.47 -17.97 -11.88
N GLN A 159 5.54 -16.97 -11.02
CA GLN A 159 6.58 -16.85 -10.00
C GLN A 159 6.64 -18.10 -9.12
N PHE A 160 5.50 -18.56 -8.62
CA PHE A 160 5.45 -19.78 -7.82
C PHE A 160 6.02 -21.01 -8.55
N LEU A 161 5.71 -21.16 -9.85
CA LEU A 161 6.27 -22.28 -10.61
C LEU A 161 7.78 -22.18 -10.80
N ASN A 162 8.27 -20.97 -11.01
CA ASN A 162 9.71 -20.72 -11.15
C ASN A 162 10.45 -21.06 -9.87
N ASP A 163 9.94 -20.60 -8.74
CA ASP A 163 10.58 -20.74 -7.43
C ASP A 163 10.45 -22.16 -6.87
N SER A 164 9.30 -22.83 -7.08
CA SER A 164 9.05 -24.18 -6.60
C SER A 164 9.60 -25.28 -7.51
N GLY A 165 9.91 -24.97 -8.76
CA GLY A 165 10.28 -25.95 -9.80
C GLY A 165 9.17 -26.92 -10.20
N LEU A 166 7.93 -26.71 -9.70
CA LEU A 166 6.78 -27.56 -10.00
C LEU A 166 6.27 -27.30 -11.43
N LYS A 167 5.42 -28.19 -11.90
CA LYS A 167 4.79 -28.09 -13.24
C LYS A 167 3.28 -28.28 -13.13
N ILE A 168 2.55 -27.87 -14.16
CA ILE A 168 1.12 -28.13 -14.29
C ILE A 168 0.88 -29.65 -14.13
N GLY A 169 -0.06 -30.02 -13.27
CA GLY A 169 -0.31 -31.38 -12.82
C GLY A 169 0.40 -31.77 -11.52
N GLY A 170 1.32 -30.95 -11.02
CA GLY A 170 1.95 -31.12 -9.73
C GLY A 170 0.96 -30.93 -8.57
N THR A 171 1.29 -31.50 -7.41
CA THR A 171 0.48 -31.37 -6.19
C THR A 171 1.19 -30.53 -5.15
N ILE A 172 0.42 -29.70 -4.46
CA ILE A 172 0.86 -28.82 -3.38
C ILE A 172 0.10 -29.17 -2.12
N THR A 173 0.77 -29.12 -0.98
CA THR A 173 0.10 -29.20 0.32
C THR A 173 0.24 -27.85 0.99
N VAL A 174 -0.89 -27.29 1.41
CA VAL A 174 -0.93 -26.03 2.15
C VAL A 174 -1.42 -26.30 3.57
N THR A 175 -0.93 -25.51 4.51
CA THR A 175 -1.34 -25.55 5.91
C THR A 175 -2.02 -24.23 6.23
N PRO A 176 -3.27 -24.23 6.70
CA PRO A 176 -3.91 -23.01 7.17
C PRO A 176 -3.04 -22.35 8.23
N GLN A 177 -2.91 -21.06 8.16
CA GLN A 177 -2.28 -20.28 9.21
C GLN A 177 -3.41 -19.90 10.16
N ASP A 178 -3.28 -20.28 11.44
CA ASP A 178 -4.25 -19.91 12.46
C ASP A 178 -4.21 -18.39 12.64
N THR A 179 -4.93 -17.72 11.78
CA THR A 179 -5.33 -16.32 11.98
C THR A 179 -6.48 -16.33 12.96
N SER A 180 -6.22 -16.68 14.22
CA SER A 180 -7.16 -16.46 15.31
C SER A 180 -7.21 -14.97 15.63
N SER A 181 -7.52 -14.18 14.63
CA SER A 181 -7.88 -12.78 14.77
C SER A 181 -9.38 -12.70 14.92
N SER A 182 -9.82 -12.63 16.17
CA SER A 182 -11.03 -11.97 16.63
C SER A 182 -12.40 -12.36 16.03
N VAL A 183 -12.67 -13.62 15.83
CA VAL A 183 -14.04 -14.08 16.11
C VAL A 183 -13.98 -14.67 17.51
N ILE A 184 -14.80 -14.18 18.45
CA ILE A 184 -14.87 -14.71 19.80
C ILE A 184 -15.28 -16.18 19.66
N SER A 185 -14.30 -17.07 19.58
CA SER A 185 -14.56 -18.48 19.72
C SER A 185 -14.76 -18.70 21.22
N VAL A 186 -15.98 -18.95 21.62
CA VAL A 186 -16.26 -19.66 22.86
C VAL A 186 -15.74 -21.07 22.62
N ALA A 187 -14.44 -21.27 22.77
CA ALA A 187 -13.85 -22.59 22.74
C ALA A 187 -14.34 -23.33 23.98
N ALA A 188 -15.08 -24.41 23.76
CA ALA A 188 -15.19 -25.45 24.75
C ALA A 188 -13.76 -25.91 25.07
N THR A 189 -13.37 -25.78 26.32
CA THR A 189 -12.07 -26.18 26.82
C THR A 189 -11.96 -27.70 26.63
N GLU A 190 -11.21 -28.13 25.63
CA GLU A 190 -10.65 -29.52 25.65
C GLU A 190 -9.56 -29.49 26.73
N THR A 191 -9.88 -30.01 27.88
CA THR A 191 -8.91 -30.38 28.89
C THR A 191 -8.11 -31.55 28.37
N ASP A 192 -6.86 -31.30 28.05
CA ASP A 192 -5.86 -32.31 27.76
C ASP A 192 -5.44 -32.93 29.12
N ASP A 193 -6.18 -33.99 29.50
CA ASP A 193 -5.91 -34.78 30.71
C ASP A 193 -5.05 -35.97 30.32
N SER A 194 -3.74 -35.80 30.35
CA SER A 194 -2.81 -36.90 30.38
C SER A 194 -1.97 -36.87 31.67
N ASN A 195 -2.25 -37.84 32.55
CA ASN A 195 -1.53 -38.29 33.71
C ASN A 195 -2.02 -37.79 35.08
N ASN A 196 -2.96 -38.54 35.68
CA ASN A 196 -2.69 -39.30 36.90
C ASN A 196 -3.83 -40.26 37.18
N ALA A 197 -3.54 -41.56 37.08
CA ALA A 197 -4.36 -42.63 37.64
C ALA A 197 -4.02 -42.76 39.12
N ASP A 198 -4.99 -42.60 39.95
CA ASP A 198 -5.32 -43.25 41.21
C ASP A 198 -6.04 -42.28 42.17
N THR A 199 -7.35 -42.40 42.20
CA THR A 199 -8.16 -42.56 43.43
C THR A 199 -9.65 -42.49 43.07
N VAL A 200 -10.24 -43.65 43.25
CA VAL A 200 -11.62 -43.95 43.69
C VAL A 200 -12.76 -43.10 43.07
N GLY A 201 -13.47 -43.80 42.21
CA GLY A 201 -14.64 -43.33 41.48
C GLY A 201 -15.83 -42.95 42.34
N VAL A 202 -16.43 -41.88 41.90
CA VAL A 202 -17.88 -41.74 41.77
C VAL A 202 -18.13 -41.31 40.34
N ALA A 203 -18.89 -42.11 39.62
CA ALA A 203 -19.09 -42.04 38.21
C ALA A 203 -19.71 -40.70 37.76
N ALA A 204 -18.91 -39.93 37.03
CA ALA A 204 -19.41 -39.00 36.01
C ALA A 204 -18.79 -39.47 34.67
N ASN A 205 -19.15 -40.68 34.27
CA ASN A 205 -18.99 -41.15 32.88
C ASN A 205 -20.18 -40.64 32.06
N ALA A 206 -20.17 -39.41 31.68
CA ALA A 206 -20.82 -38.97 30.46
C ALA A 206 -19.71 -38.98 29.41
N SER A 207 -19.66 -40.08 28.69
CA SER A 207 -18.66 -40.33 27.65
C SER A 207 -18.63 -39.22 26.60
N ALA A 208 -17.44 -38.72 26.36
CA ALA A 208 -17.09 -37.87 25.22
C ALA A 208 -17.27 -38.56 23.83
N SER A 209 -18.03 -39.66 23.77
CA SER A 209 -18.42 -40.32 22.54
C SER A 209 -19.78 -39.87 21.99
N ASP A 210 -20.59 -39.15 22.76
CA ASP A 210 -21.90 -38.70 22.30
C ASP A 210 -21.92 -37.24 21.81
N ALA A 211 -20.87 -36.45 22.13
CA ALA A 211 -20.68 -35.11 21.58
C ALA A 211 -20.27 -35.09 20.09
N LYS A 212 -19.95 -36.25 19.51
CA LYS A 212 -19.65 -36.36 18.06
C LYS A 212 -20.83 -36.67 17.17
N SER A 213 -22.03 -36.77 17.71
CA SER A 213 -23.24 -37.11 16.95
C SER A 213 -24.32 -36.02 16.92
N ALA A 214 -24.09 -34.89 17.55
CA ALA A 214 -24.94 -33.71 17.42
C ALA A 214 -24.21 -32.58 16.65
N ALA A 215 -23.58 -32.94 15.54
CA ALA A 215 -23.35 -31.97 14.46
C ALA A 215 -24.70 -31.71 13.78
N ASN A 216 -25.62 -31.13 14.51
CA ASN A 216 -26.76 -30.47 13.91
C ASN A 216 -26.21 -29.22 13.24
N THR A 217 -26.22 -29.26 11.95
CA THR A 217 -26.15 -28.19 10.99
C THR A 217 -27.06 -27.04 11.40
N ASP A 218 -26.59 -26.18 12.30
CA ASP A 218 -27.05 -24.80 12.32
C ASP A 218 -26.46 -24.13 11.09
N ALA A 219 -27.29 -23.99 10.05
CA ALA A 219 -26.96 -23.33 8.80
C ALA A 219 -26.61 -21.84 8.97
N ASP A 220 -26.75 -21.33 10.19
CA ASP A 220 -26.48 -19.94 10.57
C ASP A 220 -25.17 -19.75 11.37
N ALA A 221 -24.37 -20.79 11.58
CA ALA A 221 -23.10 -20.64 12.26
C ALA A 221 -22.09 -19.94 11.34
N GLU A 222 -21.58 -18.81 11.79
CA GLU A 222 -20.53 -18.07 11.08
C GLU A 222 -19.25 -18.92 11.01
N GLN A 223 -18.82 -19.19 9.78
CA GLN A 223 -17.60 -19.95 9.52
C GLN A 223 -16.66 -19.13 8.63
N SER A 224 -15.42 -18.97 9.11
CA SER A 224 -14.35 -18.38 8.30
C SER A 224 -14.08 -19.23 7.05
N PRO A 225 -13.59 -18.61 5.96
CA PRO A 225 -13.25 -19.31 4.74
C PRO A 225 -12.28 -20.46 4.99
N GLN A 226 -12.58 -21.63 4.43
CA GLN A 226 -11.71 -22.80 4.48
C GLN A 226 -11.51 -23.33 3.07
N PHE A 227 -10.24 -23.46 2.68
CA PHE A 227 -9.81 -23.98 1.40
C PHE A 227 -9.27 -25.42 1.56
N PRO A 228 -9.30 -26.23 0.48
CA PRO A 228 -8.70 -27.56 0.50
C PRO A 228 -7.19 -27.49 0.76
N THR A 229 -6.69 -28.37 1.61
CA THR A 229 -5.26 -28.40 1.99
C THR A 229 -4.37 -29.14 0.98
N LYS A 230 -4.96 -29.98 0.13
CA LYS A 230 -4.24 -30.67 -0.96
C LYS A 230 -4.73 -30.17 -2.30
N LEU A 231 -3.81 -29.60 -3.08
CA LEU A 231 -4.11 -28.86 -4.29
C LEU A 231 -3.36 -29.45 -5.48
N THR A 232 -4.00 -29.48 -6.62
CA THR A 232 -3.39 -29.88 -7.90
C THR A 232 -3.34 -28.68 -8.84
N ILE A 233 -2.16 -28.34 -9.34
CA ILE A 233 -1.94 -27.21 -10.26
C ILE A 233 -2.58 -27.54 -11.61
N THR A 234 -3.56 -26.73 -12.04
CA THR A 234 -4.23 -26.91 -13.35
C THR A 234 -3.85 -25.84 -14.37
N GLY A 235 -3.38 -24.71 -13.92
CA GLY A 235 -2.99 -23.61 -14.81
C GLY A 235 -2.06 -22.62 -14.14
N VAL A 236 -1.48 -21.81 -15.01
CA VAL A 236 -0.70 -20.63 -14.62
C VAL A 236 -1.49 -19.40 -15.01
N VAL A 237 -1.64 -18.51 -14.08
CA VAL A 237 -2.45 -17.29 -14.26
C VAL A 237 -1.66 -16.05 -13.90
N LEU A 238 -2.14 -14.92 -14.40
CA LEU A 238 -1.78 -13.59 -13.95
C LEU A 238 -2.96 -13.04 -13.16
N ASP A 239 -2.69 -12.54 -11.96
CA ASP A 239 -3.66 -11.82 -11.15
C ASP A 239 -3.87 -10.42 -11.76
N PRO A 240 -5.10 -10.02 -12.11
CA PRO A 240 -5.34 -8.69 -12.65
C PRO A 240 -5.03 -7.58 -11.65
N ARG A 241 -4.95 -7.88 -10.36
CA ARG A 241 -4.59 -6.95 -9.29
C ARG A 241 -3.08 -6.77 -9.15
N ASP A 242 -2.29 -7.74 -9.65
CA ASP A 242 -0.83 -7.69 -9.64
C ASP A 242 -0.26 -7.97 -11.04
N LEU A 243 0.06 -6.89 -11.73
CA LEU A 243 0.65 -6.94 -13.08
C LEU A 243 2.17 -6.96 -13.07
N ASN A 244 2.82 -7.03 -11.92
CA ASN A 244 4.27 -7.03 -11.84
C ASN A 244 4.85 -8.22 -12.62
N ASN A 245 5.95 -7.98 -13.32
CA ASN A 245 6.65 -9.02 -14.04
C ASN A 245 7.73 -9.65 -13.15
N PRO A 246 7.52 -10.85 -12.62
CA PRO A 246 8.51 -11.51 -11.77
C PRO A 246 9.77 -11.95 -12.52
N ASP A 247 9.65 -12.15 -13.84
CA ASP A 247 10.78 -12.52 -14.73
C ASP A 247 11.49 -11.28 -15.30
N GLY A 248 11.10 -10.06 -14.87
CA GLY A 248 11.61 -8.80 -15.37
C GLY A 248 13.03 -8.50 -14.92
N TYR A 249 13.41 -7.23 -15.00
CA TYR A 249 14.78 -6.77 -14.70
C TYR A 249 15.22 -7.11 -13.27
N SER A 250 15.70 -8.32 -13.05
CA SER A 250 16.05 -8.87 -11.74
C SER A 250 17.19 -8.14 -11.02
N ASP A 251 18.08 -7.48 -11.75
CA ASP A 251 19.23 -6.77 -11.18
C ASP A 251 18.89 -5.40 -10.61
N MET A 252 17.71 -4.85 -10.91
CA MET A 252 17.21 -3.58 -10.37
C MET A 252 16.02 -3.72 -9.41
N THR A 253 15.62 -4.94 -9.10
CA THR A 253 14.47 -5.24 -8.24
C THR A 253 14.76 -5.05 -6.74
N SER A 254 15.99 -4.72 -6.35
CA SER A 254 16.34 -4.48 -4.93
C SER A 254 15.65 -3.26 -4.29
N PHE A 255 15.03 -2.38 -5.09
CA PHE A 255 14.27 -1.23 -4.59
C PHE A 255 12.75 -1.42 -4.53
N ARG A 256 12.23 -2.47 -5.12
CA ARG A 256 10.81 -2.83 -4.96
C ARG A 256 10.74 -3.96 -3.97
N SER A 257 10.24 -3.67 -2.78
CA SER A 257 9.83 -4.71 -1.87
C SER A 257 8.76 -5.54 -2.58
N THR A 258 9.15 -6.66 -3.10
CA THR A 258 8.19 -7.72 -3.33
C THR A 258 7.84 -8.25 -1.96
N SER A 259 6.57 -8.29 -1.64
CA SER A 259 6.14 -9.14 -0.54
C SER A 259 6.72 -10.49 -0.83
N SER A 260 7.77 -10.83 -0.16
CA SER A 260 8.50 -12.06 -0.40
C SER A 260 7.70 -13.28 -0.23
N GLU A 261 6.52 -13.09 0.20
CA GLU A 261 5.81 -14.19 0.63
C GLU A 261 4.96 -14.72 -0.36
N ASP A 262 4.69 -13.96 -1.33
CA ASP A 262 3.36 -14.13 -1.45
C ASP A 262 3.04 -14.46 -2.83
N TYR A 263 2.78 -15.72 -2.88
CA TYR A 263 2.13 -16.30 -4.03
C TYR A 263 0.62 -16.21 -3.82
N THR A 264 -0.12 -15.83 -4.84
CA THR A 264 -1.56 -15.95 -4.86
C THR A 264 -1.95 -17.21 -5.61
N PHE A 265 -2.77 -18.03 -4.99
CA PHE A 265 -3.36 -19.22 -5.59
C PHE A 265 -4.85 -19.02 -5.78
N PHE A 266 -5.35 -19.37 -6.93
CA PHE A 266 -6.75 -19.22 -7.30
C PHE A 266 -7.46 -20.57 -7.27
N ALA A 267 -8.53 -20.67 -6.48
CA ALA A 267 -9.33 -21.87 -6.31
C ALA A 267 -10.78 -21.63 -6.76
N PRO A 268 -11.49 -22.66 -7.26
CA PRO A 268 -12.88 -22.53 -7.62
C PRO A 268 -13.77 -22.41 -6.37
N SER A 269 -14.88 -21.70 -6.47
CA SER A 269 -15.85 -21.50 -5.39
C SER A 269 -16.40 -22.81 -4.81
N ASP A 270 -16.58 -23.82 -5.62
CA ASP A 270 -17.05 -25.15 -5.19
C ASP A 270 -16.14 -25.85 -4.18
N GLY A 271 -14.88 -25.42 -4.09
CA GLY A 271 -13.89 -25.94 -3.15
C GLY A 271 -13.78 -25.16 -1.85
N VAL A 272 -14.46 -24.04 -1.70
CA VAL A 272 -14.33 -23.15 -0.57
C VAL A 272 -15.56 -23.22 0.31
N THR A 273 -15.38 -23.48 1.58
CA THR A 273 -16.45 -23.48 2.58
C THR A 273 -16.37 -22.24 3.47
N GLY A 274 -17.43 -21.97 4.20
CA GLY A 274 -17.54 -20.76 5.04
C GLY A 274 -18.49 -19.72 4.44
N ASN A 275 -19.13 -18.97 5.32
CA ASN A 275 -20.16 -17.98 4.97
C ASN A 275 -19.75 -16.52 5.28
N ILE A 276 -18.51 -16.32 5.72
CA ILE A 276 -17.93 -14.99 5.93
C ILE A 276 -17.04 -14.66 4.73
N TYR A 277 -17.24 -13.50 4.17
CA TYR A 277 -16.42 -12.98 3.07
C TYR A 277 -15.31 -12.10 3.61
N THR A 278 -14.13 -12.22 3.04
CA THR A 278 -12.96 -11.40 3.39
C THR A 278 -13.01 -10.04 2.71
N ALA A 279 -13.61 -10.00 1.52
CA ALA A 279 -13.80 -8.80 0.73
C ALA A 279 -15.11 -8.89 -0.08
N ILE A 280 -15.61 -7.74 -0.49
CA ILE A 280 -16.66 -7.65 -1.50
C ILE A 280 -16.18 -6.68 -2.58
N SER A 281 -15.99 -7.23 -3.78
CA SER A 281 -15.63 -6.47 -4.97
C SER A 281 -16.91 -5.92 -5.63
N VAL A 282 -16.83 -4.66 -6.08
CA VAL A 282 -17.98 -3.93 -6.63
C VAL A 282 -17.59 -3.29 -7.96
N ALA A 283 -18.43 -3.48 -8.98
CA ALA A 283 -18.36 -2.70 -10.21
C ALA A 283 -19.38 -1.56 -10.18
N VAL A 284 -18.95 -0.40 -10.66
CA VAL A 284 -19.74 0.84 -10.69
C VAL A 284 -20.40 1.01 -12.06
N THR A 285 -21.69 1.33 -12.07
CA THR A 285 -22.47 1.53 -13.30
C THR A 285 -21.90 2.68 -14.12
N GLY A 286 -21.53 2.38 -15.37
CA GLY A 286 -21.00 3.38 -16.30
C GLY A 286 -19.54 3.79 -16.04
N ALA A 287 -18.86 3.21 -15.07
CA ALA A 287 -17.43 3.47 -14.87
C ALA A 287 -16.61 2.99 -16.07
N SER A 288 -16.99 1.87 -16.69
CA SER A 288 -16.36 1.33 -17.90
C SER A 288 -16.51 2.21 -19.15
N ASP A 289 -17.38 3.22 -19.12
CA ASP A 289 -17.52 4.20 -20.21
C ASP A 289 -16.41 5.25 -20.19
N PHE A 290 -15.70 5.36 -19.09
CA PHE A 290 -14.58 6.29 -18.89
C PHE A 290 -13.24 5.55 -19.05
N ASP A 291 -12.21 6.30 -19.40
CA ASP A 291 -10.85 5.81 -19.27
C ASP A 291 -10.53 5.56 -17.79
N THR A 292 -10.19 4.33 -17.48
CA THR A 292 -9.89 3.85 -16.13
C THR A 292 -8.89 4.72 -15.34
N PHE A 293 -8.01 5.42 -16.05
CA PHE A 293 -7.00 6.28 -15.43
C PHE A 293 -7.36 7.76 -15.46
N SER A 294 -8.58 8.11 -15.85
CA SER A 294 -9.03 9.50 -15.92
C SER A 294 -9.66 9.99 -14.62
N ASP A 295 -9.58 11.31 -14.39
CA ASP A 295 -10.26 11.96 -13.26
C ASP A 295 -11.79 11.73 -13.29
N ALA A 296 -12.37 11.56 -14.48
CA ALA A 296 -13.80 11.30 -14.65
C ALA A 296 -14.19 9.90 -14.13
N TYR A 297 -13.32 8.92 -14.33
CA TYR A 297 -13.47 7.58 -13.73
C TYR A 297 -13.36 7.67 -12.20
N ASP A 298 -12.31 8.33 -11.71
CA ASP A 298 -12.08 8.47 -10.27
C ASP A 298 -13.26 9.19 -9.58
N GLU A 299 -13.82 10.24 -10.21
CA GLU A 299 -14.99 10.97 -9.69
C GLU A 299 -16.27 10.11 -9.69
N ALA A 300 -16.48 9.32 -10.76
CA ALA A 300 -17.62 8.43 -10.87
C ALA A 300 -17.58 7.34 -9.78
N VAL A 301 -16.41 6.70 -9.60
CA VAL A 301 -16.17 5.67 -8.58
C VAL A 301 -16.28 6.28 -7.18
N LYS A 302 -15.64 7.41 -6.93
CA LYS A 302 -15.71 8.12 -5.65
C LYS A 302 -17.15 8.48 -5.28
N THR A 303 -17.96 8.93 -6.24
CA THR A 303 -19.37 9.26 -5.98
C THR A 303 -20.13 8.06 -5.43
N VAL A 304 -19.83 6.85 -5.89
CA VAL A 304 -20.47 5.62 -5.39
C VAL A 304 -19.85 5.19 -4.07
N ALA A 305 -18.54 5.32 -3.90
CA ALA A 305 -17.84 5.09 -2.64
C ALA A 305 -18.43 5.95 -1.52
N ASP A 306 -18.55 7.27 -1.75
CA ASP A 306 -19.16 8.21 -0.80
C ASP A 306 -20.61 7.84 -0.44
N ARG A 307 -21.38 7.31 -1.43
CA ARG A 307 -22.73 6.80 -1.15
C ARG A 307 -22.72 5.56 -0.26
N ILE A 308 -21.81 4.63 -0.50
CA ILE A 308 -21.64 3.44 0.33
C ILE A 308 -21.31 3.86 1.75
N GLU A 309 -20.34 4.74 1.92
CA GLU A 309 -19.90 5.23 3.22
C GLU A 309 -21.01 5.97 3.96
N HIS A 310 -21.70 6.88 3.30
CA HIS A 310 -22.70 7.72 3.98
C HIS A 310 -24.06 7.01 4.19
N GLN A 311 -24.46 6.11 3.29
CA GLN A 311 -25.79 5.51 3.34
C GLN A 311 -25.83 4.20 4.13
N ILE A 312 -24.84 3.33 3.97
CA ILE A 312 -24.92 1.98 4.52
C ILE A 312 -23.79 1.62 5.48
N GLN A 313 -22.57 2.18 5.34
CA GLN A 313 -21.41 1.79 6.12
C GLN A 313 -21.69 1.76 7.62
N THR A 314 -22.06 2.90 8.20
CA THR A 314 -22.34 2.98 9.65
C THR A 314 -23.44 2.01 10.09
N THR A 315 -24.45 1.83 9.26
CA THR A 315 -25.58 0.94 9.59
C THR A 315 -25.13 -0.51 9.54
N ARG A 316 -24.36 -0.89 8.51
CA ARG A 316 -23.87 -2.26 8.37
C ARG A 316 -22.78 -2.60 9.39
N GLN A 317 -21.88 -1.67 9.69
CA GLN A 317 -20.89 -1.81 10.77
C GLN A 317 -21.57 -2.11 12.13
N LYS A 318 -22.63 -1.37 12.46
CA LYS A 318 -23.42 -1.62 13.67
C LYS A 318 -24.18 -2.94 13.61
N ALA A 319 -24.77 -3.25 12.44
CA ALA A 319 -25.48 -4.52 12.24
C ALA A 319 -24.52 -5.70 12.40
N ARG A 320 -23.34 -5.61 11.82
CA ARG A 320 -22.28 -6.65 11.94
C ARG A 320 -21.84 -6.85 13.36
N ARG A 321 -21.54 -5.77 14.08
CA ARG A 321 -21.26 -5.84 15.52
C ARG A 321 -22.41 -6.50 16.27
N GLN A 322 -23.63 -6.06 16.01
CA GLN A 322 -24.80 -6.60 16.67
C GLN A 322 -25.00 -8.10 16.36
N GLN A 323 -24.73 -8.53 15.13
CA GLN A 323 -24.77 -9.94 14.75
C GLN A 323 -23.75 -10.75 15.54
N ILE A 324 -22.48 -10.31 15.56
CA ILE A 324 -21.40 -10.94 16.32
C ILE A 324 -21.73 -11.00 17.81
N VAL A 325 -22.11 -9.85 18.39
CA VAL A 325 -22.50 -9.74 19.79
C VAL A 325 -23.69 -10.65 20.11
N SER A 326 -24.73 -10.63 19.27
CA SER A 326 -25.91 -11.47 19.50
C SER A 326 -25.64 -12.97 19.31
N SER A 327 -24.74 -13.32 18.39
CA SER A 327 -24.32 -14.71 18.21
C SER A 327 -23.44 -15.18 19.37
N ALA A 328 -22.47 -14.36 19.77
CA ALA A 328 -21.63 -14.63 20.94
C ALA A 328 -22.44 -14.68 22.23
N GLN A 329 -23.40 -13.76 22.39
CA GLN A 329 -24.30 -13.73 23.54
C GLN A 329 -25.17 -15.00 23.61
N ARG A 330 -25.75 -15.43 22.51
CA ARG A 330 -26.52 -16.69 22.47
C ARG A 330 -25.65 -17.87 22.90
N LYS A 331 -24.45 -18.00 22.31
CA LYS A 331 -23.53 -19.07 22.70
C LYS A 331 -23.15 -19.01 24.17
N LEU A 332 -22.95 -17.81 24.71
CA LEU A 332 -22.68 -17.61 26.13
C LEU A 332 -23.90 -17.95 26.98
N ASP A 333 -25.09 -17.57 26.55
CA ASP A 333 -26.33 -17.86 27.27
C ASP A 333 -26.62 -19.38 27.24
N ASP A 334 -26.47 -20.02 26.07
CA ASP A 334 -26.56 -21.48 25.92
C ASP A 334 -25.56 -22.21 26.84
N ALA A 335 -24.30 -21.76 26.86
CA ALA A 335 -23.29 -22.31 27.74
C ALA A 335 -23.57 -22.07 29.23
N LYS A 336 -24.17 -20.92 29.58
CA LYS A 336 -24.62 -20.64 30.94
C LYS A 336 -25.78 -21.56 31.34
N ASP A 337 -26.73 -21.74 30.44
CA ASP A 337 -27.89 -22.59 30.69
C ASP A 337 -27.46 -24.05 30.87
N GLU A 338 -26.56 -24.55 30.02
CA GLU A 338 -25.98 -25.89 30.13
C GLU A 338 -25.18 -26.04 31.42
N ALA A 339 -24.30 -25.10 31.75
CA ALA A 339 -23.52 -25.13 32.98
C ALA A 339 -24.43 -25.02 34.20
N ASN A 340 -25.47 -24.17 34.21
CA ASN A 340 -26.40 -24.07 35.30
C ASN A 340 -27.23 -25.37 35.47
N GLU A 341 -27.68 -25.99 34.39
CA GLU A 341 -28.37 -27.28 34.44
C GLU A 341 -27.51 -28.39 35.10
N GLN A 342 -26.23 -28.46 34.70
CA GLN A 342 -25.27 -29.40 35.32
C GLN A 342 -24.98 -29.08 36.77
N LEU A 343 -24.83 -27.78 37.12
CA LEU A 343 -24.60 -27.36 38.49
C LEU A 343 -25.84 -27.58 39.38
N ASP A 344 -27.04 -27.31 38.85
CA ASP A 344 -28.29 -27.52 39.56
C ASP A 344 -28.58 -29.01 39.76
N GLU A 345 -28.24 -29.90 38.79
CA GLU A 345 -28.35 -31.31 38.94
C GLU A 345 -27.35 -31.84 39.98
N ALA A 346 -26.11 -31.34 39.96
CA ALA A 346 -25.10 -31.64 40.97
C ALA A 346 -25.53 -31.13 42.36
N GLN A 347 -26.09 -29.92 42.48
CA GLN A 347 -26.65 -29.42 43.72
C GLN A 347 -27.77 -30.30 44.26
N LYS A 348 -28.69 -30.71 43.37
CA LYS A 348 -29.77 -31.61 43.75
C LYS A 348 -29.25 -32.96 44.28
N GLN A 349 -28.22 -33.54 43.67
CA GLN A 349 -27.58 -34.75 44.17
C GLN A 349 -26.97 -34.51 45.56
N ILE A 350 -26.33 -33.37 45.78
CA ILE A 350 -25.78 -33.00 47.07
C ILE A 350 -26.93 -32.83 48.10
N ASP A 351 -28.01 -32.19 47.73
CA ASP A 351 -29.20 -31.97 48.62
C ASP A 351 -29.90 -33.30 48.96
N ASP A 352 -30.05 -34.19 47.96
CA ASP A 352 -30.62 -35.54 48.19
C ASP A 352 -29.72 -36.38 49.14
N ASN A 353 -28.40 -36.28 48.94
CA ASN A 353 -27.44 -36.96 49.83
C ASN A 353 -27.41 -36.32 51.23
N TRP A 354 -27.61 -35.00 51.37
CA TRP A 354 -27.78 -34.33 52.65
C TRP A 354 -29.06 -34.78 53.38
N ALA A 355 -30.15 -34.97 52.60
CA ALA A 355 -31.39 -35.49 53.15
C ALA A 355 -31.21 -36.96 53.69
N GLU A 356 -30.48 -37.76 52.91
CA GLU A 356 -30.12 -39.14 53.32
C GLU A 356 -29.19 -39.11 54.55
N LEU A 357 -28.19 -38.22 54.56
CA LEU A 357 -27.30 -38.06 55.71
C LEU A 357 -28.05 -37.63 56.99
N GLU A 358 -29.00 -36.72 56.87
CA GLU A 358 -29.82 -36.24 58.01
C GLU A 358 -30.77 -37.36 58.47
N ALA A 359 -31.30 -38.21 57.60
CA ALA A 359 -32.07 -39.39 57.94
C ALA A 359 -31.18 -40.42 58.69
N ASN A 360 -29.95 -40.65 58.17
CA ASN A 360 -28.99 -41.50 58.83
C ASN A 360 -28.55 -40.96 60.21
N LYS A 361 -28.39 -39.61 60.31
CA LYS A 361 -28.10 -38.96 61.56
C LYS A 361 -29.25 -39.09 62.57
N THR A 362 -30.48 -39.07 62.11
CA THR A 362 -31.64 -39.32 62.96
C THR A 362 -31.62 -40.75 63.44
N THR A 363 -31.34 -41.72 62.62
CA THR A 363 -31.20 -43.13 63.01
C THR A 363 -30.06 -43.32 64.01
N LEU A 364 -28.95 -42.61 63.76
CA LEU A 364 -27.80 -42.63 64.68
C LEU A 364 -28.12 -41.95 66.02
N GLN A 365 -28.92 -40.88 66.04
CA GLN A 365 -29.37 -40.24 67.23
C GLN A 365 -30.31 -41.11 68.05
N ASP A 366 -31.19 -41.87 67.36
CA ASP A 366 -32.02 -42.88 67.97
C ASP A 366 -31.18 -43.98 68.62
N SER A 367 -30.15 -44.46 67.88
CA SER A 367 -29.21 -45.50 68.39
C SER A 367 -28.34 -44.95 69.54
N ARG A 368 -28.00 -43.61 69.45
CA ARG A 368 -27.29 -42.93 70.54
C ARG A 368 -28.14 -42.84 71.81
N THR A 369 -29.42 -42.52 71.66
CA THR A 369 -30.38 -42.47 72.76
C THR A 369 -30.53 -43.82 73.44
N GLU A 370 -30.51 -44.88 72.63
CA GLU A 370 -30.50 -46.26 73.16
C GLU A 370 -29.18 -46.61 73.93
N LEU A 371 -28.07 -46.12 73.41
CA LEU A 371 -26.78 -46.26 74.10
C LEU A 371 -26.66 -45.36 75.35
N GLU A 372 -27.25 -44.12 75.40
CA GLU A 372 -27.31 -43.26 76.51
C GLU A 372 -28.07 -43.92 77.72
N ASN A 373 -29.11 -44.68 77.39
CA ASN A 373 -29.85 -45.41 78.33
C ASN A 373 -29.03 -46.56 78.99
N ASN A 374 -28.00 -47.04 78.36
CA ASN A 374 -27.07 -48.03 78.82
C ASN A 374 -25.79 -47.51 79.52
N ARG A 375 -25.75 -46.16 79.78
CA ARG A 375 -24.59 -45.36 80.16
C ARG A 375 -23.97 -45.65 81.47
N THR A 376 -24.64 -46.44 82.32
CA THR A 376 -24.15 -46.77 83.73
C THR A 376 -22.97 -47.75 83.73
N THR A 377 -22.52 -48.22 82.57
CA THR A 377 -21.53 -49.25 82.50
C THR A 377 -20.20 -48.88 81.74
N ILE A 378 -19.99 -47.62 81.46
CA ILE A 378 -18.85 -47.20 80.69
C ILE A 378 -17.77 -46.43 81.46
N THR A 379 -17.22 -47.03 82.41
CA THR A 379 -16.07 -46.45 83.13
C THR A 379 -14.70 -46.78 82.45
N ASP A 380 -14.65 -47.64 81.46
CA ASP A 380 -13.37 -48.06 80.90
C ASP A 380 -13.03 -47.48 79.52
N GLY A 381 -13.90 -46.61 78.89
CA GLY A 381 -13.67 -46.08 77.61
C GLY A 381 -12.82 -44.81 77.52
N GLU A 382 -12.49 -44.19 78.66
CA GLU A 382 -11.71 -42.92 78.61
C GLU A 382 -10.28 -43.05 78.08
N ARG A 383 -9.73 -44.29 78.16
CA ARG A 383 -8.39 -44.58 77.60
C ARG A 383 -8.34 -44.49 76.06
N GLN A 384 -9.40 -44.89 75.43
CA GLN A 384 -9.42 -44.91 73.97
C GLN A 384 -9.63 -43.55 73.35
N LEU A 385 -10.14 -42.64 74.22
CA LEU A 385 -10.35 -41.26 73.74
C LEU A 385 -9.06 -40.48 73.51
N ALA A 386 -8.04 -40.78 74.36
CA ALA A 386 -6.75 -40.07 74.22
C ALA A 386 -6.06 -40.34 72.83
N ASP A 387 -6.20 -41.61 72.37
CA ASP A 387 -5.60 -42.00 71.08
C ASP A 387 -6.32 -41.36 69.88
N GLY A 388 -7.67 -41.22 70.00
CA GLY A 388 -8.47 -40.54 68.96
C GLY A 388 -8.17 -39.04 68.86
N ARG A 389 -7.95 -38.35 69.94
CA ARG A 389 -7.54 -36.95 70.02
C ARG A 389 -6.17 -36.70 69.38
N ALA A 390 -5.23 -37.67 69.62
CA ALA A 390 -3.91 -37.55 69.00
C ALA A 390 -3.94 -37.66 67.48
N GLN A 391 -4.79 -38.54 66.98
CA GLN A 391 -4.97 -38.64 65.51
C GLN A 391 -5.58 -37.38 64.86
N ILE A 392 -6.59 -36.77 65.54
CA ILE A 392 -7.22 -35.54 65.11
C ILE A 392 -6.23 -34.36 65.10
N ALA A 393 -5.36 -34.30 66.14
CA ALA A 393 -4.33 -33.29 66.23
C ALA A 393 -3.34 -33.36 65.04
N SER A 394 -2.96 -34.63 64.69
CA SER A 394 -2.08 -34.85 63.50
C SER A 394 -2.73 -34.41 62.17
N ALA A 395 -4.01 -34.70 61.98
CA ALA A 395 -4.74 -34.29 60.78
C ALA A 395 -4.93 -32.79 60.68
N ARG A 396 -5.14 -32.06 61.82
CA ARG A 396 -5.14 -30.63 61.87
C ARG A 396 -3.84 -30.01 61.38
N GLN A 397 -2.70 -30.65 61.70
CA GLN A 397 -1.40 -30.18 61.23
C GLN A 397 -1.25 -30.32 59.68
N GLN A 398 -1.78 -31.40 59.11
CA GLN A 398 -1.74 -31.59 57.65
C GLN A 398 -2.60 -30.59 56.88
N ILE A 399 -3.78 -30.27 57.47
CA ILE A 399 -4.66 -29.21 56.89
C ILE A 399 -3.98 -27.85 56.94
N ALA A 400 -3.29 -27.54 58.04
CA ALA A 400 -2.56 -26.27 58.18
C ALA A 400 -1.45 -26.16 57.13
N GLN A 401 -0.73 -27.26 56.83
CA GLN A 401 0.30 -27.32 55.80
C GLN A 401 -0.30 -27.13 54.39
N GLY A 402 -1.44 -27.76 54.11
CA GLY A 402 -2.13 -27.60 52.84
C GLY A 402 -2.62 -26.16 52.58
N ARG A 403 -3.10 -25.48 53.67
CA ARG A 403 -3.46 -24.08 53.57
C ARG A 403 -2.28 -23.16 53.19
N GLN A 404 -1.12 -23.44 53.73
CA GLN A 404 0.10 -22.71 53.39
C GLN A 404 0.48 -22.85 51.91
N GLN A 405 0.45 -24.11 51.42
CA GLN A 405 0.76 -24.37 50.02
C GLN A 405 -0.18 -23.66 49.02
N ILE A 406 -1.48 -23.63 49.40
CA ILE A 406 -2.46 -22.90 48.55
C ILE A 406 -2.19 -21.39 48.54
N ALA A 407 -1.80 -20.82 49.68
CA ALA A 407 -1.48 -19.41 49.80
C ALA A 407 -0.24 -19.06 48.94
N GLU A 408 0.77 -19.90 48.92
CA GLU A 408 1.97 -19.76 48.11
C GLU A 408 1.63 -19.84 46.60
N ALA A 409 0.82 -20.80 46.20
CA ALA A 409 0.39 -20.98 44.83
C ALA A 409 -0.48 -19.83 44.32
N ARG A 410 -1.34 -19.24 45.20
CA ARG A 410 -2.10 -18.04 44.87
C ARG A 410 -1.20 -16.84 44.57
N THR A 411 -0.16 -16.68 45.37
CA THR A 411 0.80 -15.58 45.17
C THR A 411 1.53 -15.72 43.83
N GLN A 412 1.89 -16.96 43.46
CA GLN A 412 2.52 -17.24 42.15
C GLN A 412 1.56 -16.97 40.98
N LEU A 413 0.30 -17.36 41.15
CA LEU A 413 -0.72 -17.13 40.11
C LEU A 413 -1.00 -15.64 39.89
N GLU A 414 -1.12 -14.85 40.98
CA GLU A 414 -1.30 -13.40 40.88
C GLU A 414 -0.09 -12.72 40.19
N SER A 415 1.12 -13.19 40.47
CA SER A 415 2.31 -12.74 39.76
C SER A 415 2.24 -13.07 38.27
N GLY A 416 1.80 -14.28 37.92
CA GLY A 416 1.61 -14.68 36.52
C GLY A 416 0.57 -13.84 35.79
N LYS A 417 -0.55 -13.55 36.43
CA LYS A 417 -1.59 -12.67 35.86
C LYS A 417 -1.10 -11.25 35.62
N ALA A 418 -0.29 -10.73 36.54
CA ALA A 418 0.30 -9.40 36.37
C ALA A 418 1.23 -9.35 35.15
N GLN A 419 2.02 -10.44 34.96
CA GLN A 419 2.88 -10.57 33.77
C GLN A 419 2.08 -10.67 32.46
N LEU A 420 0.98 -11.45 32.48
CA LEU A 420 0.09 -11.57 31.30
C LEU A 420 -0.56 -10.23 30.93
N THR A 421 -1.01 -9.48 31.94
CA THR A 421 -1.58 -8.14 31.70
C THR A 421 -0.56 -7.17 31.11
N SER A 422 0.69 -7.28 31.57
CA SER A 422 1.79 -6.48 31.02
C SER A 422 2.08 -6.86 29.57
N ALA A 423 2.17 -8.17 29.31
CA ALA A 423 2.39 -8.69 27.96
C ALA A 423 1.28 -8.26 26.97
N ARG A 424 0.03 -8.17 27.45
CA ARG A 424 -1.10 -7.72 26.65
C ARG A 424 -0.91 -6.27 26.16
N LYS A 425 -0.55 -5.39 27.08
CA LYS A 425 -0.29 -3.98 26.72
C LYS A 425 0.85 -3.82 25.72
N GLN A 426 1.86 -4.67 25.81
CA GLN A 426 2.99 -4.63 24.90
C GLN A 426 2.60 -5.09 23.48
N LEU A 427 1.78 -6.14 23.41
CA LEU A 427 1.29 -6.67 22.15
C LEU A 427 0.41 -5.65 21.40
N ASP A 428 -0.49 -4.97 22.12
CA ASP A 428 -1.36 -3.97 21.53
C ASP A 428 -0.57 -2.76 21.00
N ALA A 429 0.50 -2.36 21.72
CA ALA A 429 1.40 -1.30 21.25
C ALA A 429 2.12 -1.70 19.95
N ALA A 430 2.67 -2.92 19.92
CA ALA A 430 3.37 -3.43 18.74
C ALA A 430 2.45 -3.54 17.51
N GLN A 431 1.19 -3.91 17.71
CA GLN A 431 0.19 -3.97 16.63
C GLN A 431 -0.06 -2.60 16.01
N THR A 432 -0.12 -1.58 16.84
CA THR A 432 -0.34 -0.20 16.40
C THR A 432 0.83 0.33 15.58
N GLU A 433 2.05 0.05 16.06
CA GLU A 433 3.27 0.46 15.37
C GLU A 433 3.45 -0.23 14.00
N LEU A 434 3.16 -1.52 13.96
CA LEU A 434 3.27 -2.29 12.72
C LEU A 434 2.31 -1.77 11.63
N THR A 435 1.09 -1.44 12.04
CA THR A 435 0.08 -0.89 11.11
C THR A 435 0.53 0.45 10.52
N ALA A 436 1.12 1.29 11.36
CA ALA A 436 1.63 2.59 10.94
C ALA A 436 2.82 2.46 9.95
N ASN A 437 3.71 1.52 10.22
CA ASN A 437 4.85 1.27 9.33
C ASN A 437 4.41 0.72 7.97
N ARG A 438 3.41 -0.15 7.97
CA ARG A 438 2.81 -0.67 6.74
C ARG A 438 2.29 0.45 5.84
N THR A 439 1.51 1.37 6.41
CA THR A 439 0.91 2.47 5.66
C THR A 439 1.95 3.38 5.00
N LYS A 440 3.07 3.62 5.68
CA LYS A 440 4.18 4.42 5.09
C LYS A 440 4.79 3.77 3.86
N ILE A 441 4.99 2.46 3.92
CA ILE A 441 5.59 1.71 2.81
C ILE A 441 4.64 1.70 1.61
N GLU A 442 3.34 1.51 1.85
CA GLU A 442 2.30 1.51 0.82
C GLU A 442 2.21 2.88 0.10
N GLN A 443 2.36 3.97 0.87
CA GLN A 443 2.44 5.33 0.30
C GLN A 443 3.69 5.53 -0.56
N GLY A 444 4.85 5.01 -0.09
CA GLY A 444 6.09 5.07 -0.86
C GLY A 444 6.00 4.31 -2.19
N ILE A 445 5.38 3.15 -2.18
CA ILE A 445 5.13 2.35 -3.39
C ILE A 445 4.28 3.13 -4.39
N THR A 446 3.22 3.79 -3.91
CA THR A 446 2.32 4.57 -4.75
C THR A 446 3.03 5.72 -5.47
N GLN A 447 3.98 6.40 -4.79
CA GLN A 447 4.76 7.48 -5.39
C GLN A 447 5.70 6.98 -6.50
N ILE A 448 6.34 5.83 -6.27
CA ILE A 448 7.23 5.23 -7.26
C ILE A 448 6.44 4.81 -8.51
N ASP A 449 5.23 4.31 -8.32
CA ASP A 449 4.36 3.88 -9.42
C ASP A 449 3.98 5.02 -10.38
N GLN A 450 3.77 6.22 -9.82
CA GLN A 450 3.59 7.43 -10.63
C GLN A 450 4.83 7.76 -11.47
N GLY A 451 6.03 7.52 -10.92
CA GLY A 451 7.30 7.74 -11.62
C GLY A 451 7.53 6.80 -12.81
N VAL A 452 7.28 5.51 -12.61
CA VAL A 452 7.47 4.48 -13.66
C VAL A 452 6.51 4.69 -14.82
N ALA A 453 5.25 5.06 -14.51
CA ALA A 453 4.24 5.31 -15.53
C ALA A 453 4.62 6.42 -16.52
N GLN A 454 5.34 7.46 -16.07
CA GLN A 454 5.83 8.52 -16.96
C GLN A 454 6.96 8.04 -17.89
N ILE A 455 7.85 7.20 -17.38
CA ILE A 455 8.94 6.63 -18.20
C ILE A 455 8.37 5.69 -19.27
N ASP A 456 7.38 4.89 -18.93
CA ASP A 456 6.75 3.94 -19.83
C ASP A 456 6.09 4.62 -21.06
N GLN A 457 5.55 5.82 -20.85
CA GLN A 457 5.04 6.63 -21.97
C GLN A 457 6.14 7.05 -22.95
N MET A 458 7.31 7.45 -22.43
CA MET A 458 8.43 7.84 -23.28
C MET A 458 8.99 6.64 -24.06
N LEU A 459 9.02 5.47 -23.44
CA LEU A 459 9.51 4.24 -24.07
C LEU A 459 8.61 3.75 -25.20
N SER A 460 7.28 3.94 -25.07
CA SER A 460 6.33 3.59 -26.13
C SER A 460 6.53 4.47 -27.39
N MET A 461 6.92 5.72 -27.18
CA MET A 461 7.24 6.63 -28.29
C MET A 461 8.52 6.24 -29.04
N ILE A 462 9.52 5.72 -28.33
CA ILE A 462 10.76 5.20 -28.95
C ILE A 462 10.44 4.00 -29.85
N GLN A 463 9.58 3.12 -29.39
CA GLN A 463 9.18 1.93 -30.15
C GLN A 463 8.40 2.26 -31.42
N GLN A 464 7.58 3.33 -31.38
CA GLN A 464 6.93 3.86 -32.58
C GLN A 464 7.95 4.43 -33.57
N ALA A 465 8.97 5.14 -33.08
CA ALA A 465 10.04 5.67 -33.92
C ALA A 465 10.84 4.57 -34.60
N ASP A 466 11.20 3.50 -33.87
CA ASP A 466 11.99 2.39 -34.47
C ASP A 466 11.20 1.58 -35.49
N ASN A 467 9.92 1.32 -35.24
CA ASN A 467 9.02 0.65 -36.16
C ASN A 467 8.83 1.45 -37.48
N LEU A 468 8.80 2.76 -37.38
CA LEU A 468 8.75 3.63 -38.55
C LEU A 468 10.08 3.67 -39.32
N LEU A 469 11.20 3.65 -38.59
CA LEU A 469 12.53 3.54 -39.17
C LEU A 469 12.79 2.18 -39.82
N ALA A 470 12.12 1.12 -39.35
CA ALA A 470 12.22 -0.23 -39.92
C ALA A 470 11.51 -0.39 -41.28
N GLN A 471 10.53 0.50 -41.55
CA GLN A 471 9.73 0.45 -42.79
C GLN A 471 10.29 1.35 -43.90
N LEU A 472 11.43 1.98 -43.66
CA LEU A 472 12.01 2.90 -44.63
C LEU A 472 12.96 2.17 -45.60
N ASP A 473 12.77 2.43 -46.87
CA ASP A 473 13.64 1.96 -47.96
C ASP A 473 15.03 2.66 -47.85
N PRO A 474 16.13 1.96 -48.11
CA PRO A 474 17.48 2.56 -48.08
C PRO A 474 17.70 3.77 -49.01
N ASN A 475 16.79 4.01 -49.96
CA ASN A 475 16.85 5.14 -50.92
C ASN A 475 15.75 6.20 -50.65
N ILE A 476 15.69 6.71 -49.46
CA ILE A 476 14.64 7.60 -48.98
C ILE A 476 14.67 8.98 -49.64
N ASP A 477 13.51 9.42 -50.10
CA ASP A 477 13.22 10.83 -50.31
C ASP A 477 12.97 11.51 -48.93
N PHE A 478 13.94 12.31 -48.52
CA PHE A 478 13.89 13.06 -47.26
C PHE A 478 12.77 14.12 -47.16
N ASN A 479 11.97 14.26 -48.23
CA ASN A 479 10.76 15.08 -48.25
C ASN A 479 9.48 14.27 -48.05
N SER A 480 9.55 12.94 -47.86
CA SER A 480 8.36 12.11 -47.68
C SER A 480 7.61 12.43 -46.36
N PRO A 481 6.30 12.35 -46.38
CA PRO A 481 5.50 12.56 -45.15
C PRO A 481 5.92 11.62 -43.99
N THR A 482 6.40 10.42 -44.36
CA THR A 482 6.83 9.41 -43.41
C THR A 482 8.12 9.81 -42.66
N TRP A 483 9.07 10.42 -43.39
CA TRP A 483 10.30 10.93 -42.79
C TRP A 483 10.03 12.13 -41.89
N GLN A 484 9.06 12.99 -42.20
CA GLN A 484 8.68 14.13 -41.37
C GLN A 484 8.02 13.71 -40.04
N ALA A 485 7.26 12.62 -40.04
CA ALA A 485 6.69 12.06 -38.83
C ALA A 485 7.78 11.49 -37.91
N ILE A 486 8.76 10.78 -38.46
CA ILE A 486 9.90 10.25 -37.68
C ILE A 486 10.73 11.40 -37.08
N LYS A 487 10.92 12.47 -37.83
CA LYS A 487 11.65 13.65 -37.39
C LYS A 487 10.97 14.33 -36.18
N GLN A 488 9.66 14.44 -36.21
CA GLN A 488 8.90 15.00 -35.09
C GLN A 488 8.93 14.10 -33.83
N LEU A 489 8.93 12.78 -34.02
CA LEU A 489 9.04 11.81 -32.93
C LEU A 489 10.42 11.84 -32.26
N LEU A 490 11.50 11.89 -33.04
CA LEU A 490 12.88 11.97 -32.55
C LEU A 490 13.14 13.30 -31.81
N ALA A 491 12.54 14.39 -32.28
CA ALA A 491 12.63 15.69 -31.62
C ALA A 491 11.99 15.68 -30.21
N ARG A 492 10.86 14.99 -30.06
CA ARG A 492 10.21 14.83 -28.73
C ARG A 492 11.01 13.95 -27.76
N LEU A 493 11.82 13.05 -28.30
CA LEU A 493 12.74 12.19 -27.51
C LEU A 493 14.06 12.89 -27.18
N GLY A 494 14.29 14.11 -27.68
CA GLY A 494 15.54 14.83 -27.45
C GLY A 494 16.71 14.29 -28.26
N ILE A 495 16.46 13.62 -29.37
CA ILE A 495 17.51 13.09 -30.25
C ILE A 495 17.79 14.09 -31.38
N THR A 496 18.98 14.63 -31.37
CA THR A 496 19.44 15.56 -32.44
C THR A 496 19.94 14.80 -33.66
N LEU A 497 19.47 15.21 -34.83
CA LEU A 497 19.80 14.55 -36.07
C LEU A 497 21.02 15.23 -36.76
N PRO A 498 21.98 14.45 -37.23
CA PRO A 498 23.04 14.96 -38.10
C PRO A 498 22.49 15.38 -39.49
N GLU A 499 23.26 16.14 -40.26
CA GLU A 499 22.85 16.68 -41.55
C GLU A 499 22.49 15.61 -42.62
N VAL A 500 22.99 14.40 -42.45
CA VAL A 500 22.61 13.22 -43.28
C VAL A 500 22.55 12.03 -42.33
N PRO A 501 21.41 11.72 -41.77
CA PRO A 501 21.32 10.61 -40.83
C PRO A 501 21.35 9.27 -41.58
N SER A 502 22.26 8.37 -41.20
CA SER A 502 22.11 6.96 -41.55
C SER A 502 21.03 6.34 -40.66
N ILE A 503 20.17 5.55 -41.24
CA ILE A 503 19.11 4.84 -40.52
C ILE A 503 19.71 3.97 -39.40
N SER A 504 20.91 3.47 -39.58
CA SER A 504 21.65 2.68 -38.60
C SER A 504 22.09 3.49 -37.37
N GLU A 505 22.56 4.73 -37.61
CA GLU A 505 22.96 5.62 -36.52
C GLU A 505 21.76 6.13 -35.71
N LEU A 506 20.65 6.41 -36.38
CA LEU A 506 19.40 6.78 -35.73
C LEU A 506 18.85 5.67 -34.84
N ARG A 507 18.91 4.43 -35.33
CA ARG A 507 18.53 3.28 -34.52
C ARG A 507 19.47 3.07 -33.36
N GLN A 508 20.75 3.33 -33.51
CA GLN A 508 21.72 3.23 -32.44
C GLN A 508 21.47 4.32 -31.38
N GLN A 509 21.13 5.53 -31.79
CA GLN A 509 20.74 6.62 -30.86
C GLN A 509 19.41 6.35 -30.17
N LEU A 510 18.44 5.81 -30.90
CA LEU A 510 17.18 5.37 -30.30
C LEU A 510 17.40 4.24 -29.30
N ALA A 511 18.23 3.26 -29.66
CA ALA A 511 18.59 2.17 -28.75
C ALA A 511 19.35 2.67 -27.53
N ALA A 512 20.24 3.68 -27.71
CA ALA A 512 20.91 4.31 -26.58
C ALA A 512 19.92 5.04 -25.66
N LYS A 513 18.99 5.80 -26.25
CA LYS A 513 17.95 6.51 -25.45
C LYS A 513 16.97 5.55 -24.81
N GLN A 514 16.68 4.50 -25.50
CA GLN A 514 15.92 3.38 -24.94
C GLN A 514 16.59 2.81 -23.71
N THR A 515 17.88 2.51 -23.82
CA THR A 515 18.66 1.93 -22.72
C THR A 515 18.73 2.89 -21.53
N GLU A 516 18.88 4.20 -21.79
CA GLU A 516 18.90 5.22 -20.76
C GLU A 516 17.58 5.25 -19.95
N LEU A 517 16.45 5.34 -20.67
CA LEU A 517 15.14 5.35 -20.04
C LEU A 517 14.80 3.99 -19.40
N GLN A 518 15.25 2.91 -20.03
CA GLN A 518 15.15 1.57 -19.44
C GLN A 518 15.90 1.49 -18.12
N THR A 519 17.11 2.03 -18.07
CA THR A 519 17.91 2.05 -16.85
C THR A 519 17.25 2.85 -15.73
N GLN A 520 16.67 4.02 -16.08
CA GLN A 520 15.93 4.84 -15.10
C GLN A 520 14.68 4.14 -14.58
N ARG A 521 13.93 3.53 -15.49
CA ARG A 521 12.76 2.74 -15.15
C ARG A 521 13.10 1.54 -14.27
N ASP A 522 14.17 0.84 -14.64
CA ASP A 522 14.62 -0.34 -13.90
C ASP A 522 15.05 0.04 -12.48
N SER A 523 15.69 1.21 -12.34
CA SER A 523 16.02 1.76 -11.03
C SER A 523 14.78 2.00 -10.16
N LEU A 524 13.75 2.65 -10.73
CA LEU A 524 12.48 2.88 -10.01
C LEU A 524 11.76 1.56 -9.72
N THR A 525 11.80 0.64 -10.68
CA THR A 525 11.21 -0.69 -10.50
C THR A 525 11.90 -1.47 -9.39
N GLN A 526 13.23 -1.31 -9.33
CA GLN A 526 14.03 -1.90 -8.27
C GLN A 526 13.65 -1.33 -6.88
N GLN A 527 13.53 0.00 -6.78
CA GLN A 527 13.11 0.66 -5.53
C GLN A 527 11.72 0.21 -5.08
N LYS A 528 10.78 0.04 -6.02
CA LYS A 528 9.47 -0.51 -5.71
C LYS A 528 9.56 -1.94 -5.20
N ALA A 529 10.37 -2.77 -5.89
CA ALA A 529 10.56 -4.15 -5.50
C ALA A 529 11.13 -4.29 -4.08
N ASP A 530 12.04 -3.38 -3.71
CA ASP A 530 12.61 -3.39 -2.36
C ASP A 530 11.60 -2.94 -1.30
N LEU A 531 10.77 -1.94 -1.61
CA LEU A 531 9.68 -1.54 -0.72
C LEU A 531 8.63 -2.65 -0.59
N GLN A 532 8.29 -3.31 -1.70
CA GLN A 532 7.38 -4.46 -1.71
C GLN A 532 7.99 -5.66 -0.98
N ARG A 533 9.30 -5.85 -1.12
CA ARG A 533 10.02 -6.86 -0.35
C ARG A 533 9.95 -6.55 1.14
N THR A 534 10.21 -5.30 1.52
CA THR A 534 10.12 -4.88 2.93
C THR A 534 8.72 -5.09 3.48
N LEU A 535 7.69 -4.76 2.68
CA LEU A 535 6.30 -4.99 3.08
C LEU A 535 6.03 -6.48 3.37
N ASN A 536 6.55 -7.33 2.52
CA ASN A 536 6.25 -8.76 2.57
C ASN A 536 7.23 -9.57 3.43
N GLU A 537 8.54 -9.20 3.37
CA GLU A 537 9.55 -9.93 4.16
C GLU A 537 9.65 -9.44 5.60
N THR A 538 9.23 -8.21 5.84
CA THR A 538 9.36 -7.61 7.16
C THR A 538 8.01 -7.37 7.82
N ILE A 539 7.09 -6.69 7.13
CA ILE A 539 5.82 -6.29 7.74
C ILE A 539 4.82 -7.45 7.82
N ALA A 540 4.68 -8.22 6.74
CA ALA A 540 3.72 -9.31 6.74
C ALA A 540 4.09 -10.45 7.72
N PRO A 541 5.37 -10.88 7.81
CA PRO A 541 5.75 -11.85 8.84
C PRO A 541 5.64 -11.30 10.26
N ALA A 542 5.95 -10.00 10.42
CA ALA A 542 5.79 -9.36 11.73
C ALA A 542 4.33 -9.35 12.18
N GLN A 543 3.39 -9.09 11.25
CA GLN A 543 1.96 -9.18 11.54
C GLN A 543 1.56 -10.60 11.94
N SER A 544 2.00 -11.57 11.15
CA SER A 544 1.74 -12.99 11.48
C SER A 544 2.31 -13.39 12.84
N THR A 545 3.49 -12.88 13.16
CA THR A 545 4.12 -13.15 14.46
C THR A 545 3.33 -12.53 15.62
N LEU A 546 2.86 -11.30 15.44
CA LEU A 546 2.02 -10.62 16.42
C LEU A 546 0.69 -11.34 16.62
N ASP A 547 0.08 -11.79 15.52
CA ASP A 547 -1.18 -12.54 15.58
C ASP A 547 -1.00 -13.89 16.32
N GLN A 548 0.12 -14.56 16.07
CA GLN A 548 0.49 -15.78 16.82
C GLN A 548 0.74 -15.50 18.30
N GLN A 549 1.46 -14.42 18.60
CA GLN A 549 1.73 -14.04 19.99
C GLN A 549 0.45 -13.65 20.71
N ASN A 550 -0.48 -12.97 20.01
CA ASN A 550 -1.79 -12.64 20.56
C ASN A 550 -2.60 -13.90 20.88
N ALA A 551 -2.59 -14.88 19.97
CA ALA A 551 -3.22 -16.16 20.23
C ALA A 551 -2.60 -16.92 21.42
N GLN A 552 -1.27 -16.92 21.49
CA GLN A 552 -0.54 -17.55 22.60
C GLN A 552 -0.81 -16.84 23.94
N LEU A 553 -0.87 -15.53 23.92
CA LEU A 553 -1.16 -14.75 25.13
C LEU A 553 -2.57 -15.02 25.63
N THR A 554 -3.55 -15.01 24.69
CA THR A 554 -4.95 -15.34 25.02
C THR A 554 -5.09 -16.75 25.61
N ALA A 555 -4.34 -17.71 25.04
CA ALA A 555 -4.31 -19.07 25.59
C ALA A 555 -3.74 -19.12 27.02
N LYS A 556 -2.68 -18.36 27.26
CA LYS A 556 -2.09 -18.29 28.63
C LYS A 556 -2.98 -17.53 29.62
N GLU A 557 -3.71 -16.54 29.18
CA GLU A 557 -4.71 -15.87 30.00
C GLU A 557 -5.81 -16.84 30.43
N GLN A 558 -6.24 -17.71 29.50
CA GLN A 558 -7.19 -18.78 29.80
C GLN A 558 -6.61 -19.83 30.77
N GLU A 559 -5.34 -20.19 30.58
CA GLU A 559 -4.64 -21.11 31.46
C GLU A 559 -4.52 -20.56 32.88
N ALA A 560 -4.20 -19.28 33.01
CA ALA A 560 -4.12 -18.64 34.32
C ALA A 560 -5.49 -18.58 35.02
N ALA A 561 -6.56 -18.34 34.25
CA ALA A 561 -7.91 -18.38 34.79
C ALA A 561 -8.33 -19.78 35.26
N ALA A 562 -7.96 -20.80 34.47
CA ALA A 562 -8.19 -22.18 34.84
C ALA A 562 -7.40 -22.55 36.10
N GLY A 563 -6.16 -22.09 36.23
CA GLY A 563 -5.33 -22.27 37.41
C GLY A 563 -5.94 -21.68 38.69
N GLU A 564 -6.52 -20.48 38.55
CA GLU A 564 -7.21 -19.83 39.67
C GLU A 564 -8.40 -20.64 40.23
N ALA A 565 -9.14 -21.14 39.27
CA ALA A 565 -10.29 -21.96 39.63
C ALA A 565 -9.88 -23.27 40.31
N GLN A 566 -8.82 -23.93 39.84
CA GLN A 566 -8.27 -25.11 40.47
C GLN A 566 -7.82 -24.84 41.93
N LEU A 567 -7.17 -23.66 42.14
CA LEU A 567 -6.75 -23.27 43.49
C LEU A 567 -7.92 -23.00 44.40
N ASN A 568 -8.99 -22.38 43.86
CA ASN A 568 -10.20 -22.14 44.63
C ASN A 568 -10.91 -23.46 45.00
N THR A 569 -10.96 -24.41 44.07
CA THR A 569 -11.50 -25.75 44.34
C THR A 569 -10.70 -26.44 45.44
N LYS A 570 -9.36 -26.49 45.31
CA LYS A 570 -8.52 -27.10 46.34
C LYS A 570 -8.60 -26.39 47.70
N SER A 571 -8.74 -25.06 47.69
CA SER A 571 -8.93 -24.32 48.93
C SER A 571 -10.23 -24.72 49.60
N ALA A 572 -11.30 -24.88 48.84
CA ALA A 572 -12.59 -25.26 49.36
C ALA A 572 -12.62 -26.71 49.91
N GLU A 573 -11.95 -27.63 49.18
CA GLU A 573 -11.76 -29.01 49.65
C GLU A 573 -11.06 -29.06 51.03
N LEU A 574 -10.03 -28.22 51.17
CA LEU A 574 -9.26 -28.18 52.40
C LEU A 574 -10.07 -27.59 53.58
N GLU A 575 -10.93 -26.59 53.31
CA GLU A 575 -11.83 -26.03 54.32
C GLU A 575 -12.91 -27.04 54.76
N ALA A 576 -13.45 -27.79 53.82
CA ALA A 576 -14.41 -28.83 54.11
C ALA A 576 -13.78 -29.98 54.93
N ASN A 577 -12.55 -30.37 54.60
CA ASN A 577 -11.82 -31.34 55.42
C ASN A 577 -11.55 -30.83 56.84
N ALA A 578 -11.28 -29.55 57.00
CA ALA A 578 -11.10 -28.95 58.33
C ALA A 578 -12.39 -28.99 59.18
N ALA A 579 -13.51 -28.65 58.53
CA ALA A 579 -14.81 -28.71 59.21
C ALA A 579 -15.20 -30.12 59.60
N THR A 580 -14.87 -31.07 58.71
CA THR A 580 -15.08 -32.49 59.00
C THR A 580 -14.28 -32.95 60.22
N LEU A 581 -13.02 -32.54 60.29
CA LEU A 581 -12.14 -32.93 61.38
C LEU A 581 -12.61 -32.37 62.74
N GLU A 582 -13.17 -31.15 62.72
CA GLU A 582 -13.80 -30.57 63.91
C GLU A 582 -15.06 -31.30 64.34
N THR A 583 -15.87 -31.72 63.38
CA THR A 583 -17.06 -32.52 63.61
C THR A 583 -16.68 -33.89 64.15
N GLN A 584 -15.65 -34.54 63.60
CA GLN A 584 -15.14 -35.81 64.10
C GLN A 584 -14.57 -35.67 65.50
N SER A 585 -13.85 -34.59 65.80
CA SER A 585 -13.34 -34.29 67.11
C SER A 585 -14.46 -34.17 68.15
N ALA A 586 -15.52 -33.41 67.82
CA ALA A 586 -16.67 -33.24 68.67
C ALA A 586 -17.44 -34.58 68.92
N GLN A 587 -17.53 -35.41 67.86
CA GLN A 587 -18.19 -36.70 67.93
C GLN A 587 -17.42 -37.70 68.80
N LEU A 588 -16.09 -37.68 68.67
CA LEU A 588 -15.24 -38.54 69.47
C LEU A 588 -15.31 -38.20 70.98
N GLU A 589 -15.43 -36.92 71.30
CA GLU A 589 -15.66 -36.49 72.69
C GLU A 589 -17.02 -36.94 73.24
N ALA A 590 -18.04 -36.90 72.40
CA ALA A 590 -19.36 -37.40 72.79
C ALA A 590 -19.38 -38.92 72.93
N GLN A 591 -18.71 -39.65 72.08
CA GLN A 591 -18.55 -41.13 72.26
C GLN A 591 -17.83 -41.54 73.53
N ALA A 592 -16.86 -40.79 73.92
CA ALA A 592 -16.13 -41.07 75.13
C ALA A 592 -17.01 -40.98 76.42
N ALA A 593 -17.95 -40.05 76.37
CA ALA A 593 -18.91 -39.91 77.41
C ALA A 593 -19.92 -41.08 77.47
N GLN A 594 -20.18 -41.68 76.28
CA GLN A 594 -21.12 -42.80 76.16
C GLN A 594 -20.50 -44.14 76.45
N LEU A 595 -19.19 -44.29 76.21
CA LEU A 595 -18.43 -45.55 76.38
C LEU A 595 -18.24 -45.95 77.87
N ALA A 596 -18.51 -45.15 78.78
CA ALA A 596 -18.33 -45.39 80.17
C ALA A 596 -19.36 -46.37 80.80
N SER A 597 -20.43 -46.73 80.13
CA SER A 597 -21.54 -47.34 80.84
C SER A 597 -22.00 -48.74 80.42
N GLY A 598 -21.20 -49.56 79.86
CA GLY A 598 -21.73 -50.88 79.67
C GLY A 598 -20.93 -51.83 78.73
N LYS A 599 -20.30 -52.79 79.40
CA LYS A 599 -19.16 -53.42 78.86
C LYS A 599 -19.39 -54.43 77.72
N GLN A 600 -20.46 -55.06 77.61
CA GLN A 600 -20.60 -56.08 76.56
C GLN A 600 -21.69 -55.79 75.48
N GLN A 601 -22.71 -55.13 75.82
CA GLN A 601 -23.72 -54.65 74.87
C GLN A 601 -23.26 -53.35 74.22
N LEU A 602 -22.39 -52.68 74.94
CA LEU A 602 -21.87 -51.44 74.48
C LEU A 602 -20.76 -51.60 73.40
N GLU A 603 -19.84 -52.60 73.61
CA GLU A 603 -18.75 -52.74 72.62
C GLU A 603 -19.27 -52.95 71.16
N GLU A 604 -20.37 -53.73 71.03
CA GLU A 604 -20.97 -53.91 69.73
C GLU A 604 -21.80 -52.69 69.29
N GLY A 605 -22.58 -52.08 70.20
CA GLY A 605 -23.30 -50.86 69.94
C GLY A 605 -22.39 -49.67 69.83
N GLU A 606 -21.33 -49.59 70.65
CA GLU A 606 -20.30 -48.53 70.48
C GLU A 606 -19.56 -48.67 69.20
N ARG A 607 -19.21 -49.85 68.72
CA ARG A 607 -18.60 -50.13 67.48
C ARG A 607 -19.53 -49.70 66.29
N GLN A 608 -20.79 -50.14 66.43
CA GLN A 608 -21.82 -49.75 65.39
C GLN A 608 -22.09 -48.26 65.38
N LEU A 609 -22.10 -47.61 66.54
CA LEU A 609 -22.27 -46.17 66.66
C LEU A 609 -21.02 -45.46 66.12
N GLU A 610 -19.81 -45.91 66.52
CA GLU A 610 -18.56 -45.33 66.03
C GLU A 610 -18.41 -45.49 64.49
N GLU A 611 -18.72 -46.72 63.99
CA GLU A 611 -18.76 -46.95 62.54
C GLU A 611 -19.81 -46.04 61.86
N GLY A 612 -21.00 -45.86 62.44
CA GLY A 612 -22.05 -45.03 61.96
C GLY A 612 -21.70 -43.50 62.01
N GLU A 613 -21.14 -43.05 63.16
CA GLU A 613 -20.67 -41.71 63.34
C GLU A 613 -19.51 -41.39 62.39
N GLN A 614 -18.61 -42.38 62.17
CA GLN A 614 -17.55 -42.24 61.19
C GLN A 614 -18.11 -42.16 59.76
N GLN A 615 -19.06 -43.04 59.43
CA GLN A 615 -19.75 -42.99 58.16
C GLN A 615 -20.51 -41.66 57.97
N LEU A 616 -21.15 -41.18 59.03
CA LEU A 616 -21.83 -39.89 58.98
C LEU A 616 -20.84 -38.72 58.84
N ALA A 617 -19.71 -38.77 59.55
CA ALA A 617 -18.65 -37.76 59.44
C ALA A 617 -17.96 -37.80 58.09
N ASP A 618 -17.65 -39.01 57.62
CA ASP A 618 -17.10 -39.19 56.26
C ASP A 618 -18.11 -38.75 55.17
N GLY A 619 -19.39 -39.07 55.38
CA GLY A 619 -20.45 -38.66 54.51
C GLY A 619 -20.61 -37.12 54.50
N LYS A 620 -20.59 -36.54 55.74
CA LYS A 620 -20.62 -35.10 55.87
C LYS A 620 -19.40 -34.41 55.23
N ALA A 621 -18.19 -34.94 55.48
CA ALA A 621 -16.99 -34.40 54.87
C ALA A 621 -17.07 -34.42 53.35
N LYS A 622 -17.52 -35.59 52.80
CA LYS A 622 -17.68 -35.72 51.35
C LYS A 622 -18.73 -34.78 50.79
N LEU A 623 -19.80 -34.50 51.54
CA LEU A 623 -20.84 -33.57 51.14
C LEU A 623 -20.38 -32.12 51.29
N ASP A 624 -19.65 -31.79 52.36
CA ASP A 624 -19.03 -30.48 52.56
C ASP A 624 -17.96 -30.23 51.44
N ASP A 625 -17.15 -31.24 51.09
CA ASP A 625 -16.20 -31.19 49.99
C ASP A 625 -16.92 -31.04 48.65
N ALA A 626 -17.93 -31.85 48.37
CA ALA A 626 -18.71 -31.78 47.16
C ALA A 626 -19.43 -30.42 47.01
N GLN A 627 -19.99 -29.88 48.13
CA GLN A 627 -20.58 -28.54 48.11
C GLN A 627 -19.52 -27.48 47.81
N SER A 628 -18.37 -27.60 48.44
CA SER A 628 -17.28 -26.62 48.26
C SER A 628 -16.68 -26.72 46.86
N GLU A 629 -16.56 -27.95 46.31
CA GLU A 629 -16.19 -28.14 44.91
C GLU A 629 -17.23 -27.57 43.95
N LEU A 630 -18.52 -27.76 44.22
CA LEU A 630 -19.61 -27.19 43.44
C LEU A 630 -19.61 -25.68 43.50
N ASP A 631 -19.41 -25.09 44.70
CA ASP A 631 -19.32 -23.66 44.89
C ASP A 631 -18.11 -23.05 44.16
N ALA A 632 -16.96 -23.74 44.19
CA ALA A 632 -15.77 -23.38 43.45
C ALA A 632 -16.01 -23.44 41.94
N LYS A 633 -16.62 -24.51 41.44
CA LYS A 633 -16.98 -24.64 40.01
C LYS A 633 -17.99 -23.58 39.58
N ARG A 634 -18.98 -23.24 40.45
CA ARG A 634 -19.94 -22.16 40.20
C ARG A 634 -19.22 -20.82 40.11
N SER A 635 -18.33 -20.52 41.05
CA SER A 635 -17.53 -19.31 41.03
C SER A 635 -16.58 -19.23 39.82
N GLU A 636 -15.99 -20.35 39.42
CA GLU A 636 -15.19 -20.47 38.22
C GLU A 636 -16.02 -20.16 36.96
N ALA A 637 -17.17 -20.84 36.83
CA ALA A 637 -18.08 -20.64 35.71
C ALA A 637 -18.56 -19.17 35.63
N GLU A 638 -18.98 -18.60 36.79
CA GLU A 638 -19.37 -17.21 36.86
C GLU A 638 -18.22 -16.26 36.46
N SER A 639 -17.00 -16.52 36.96
CA SER A 639 -15.82 -15.72 36.58
C SER A 639 -15.50 -15.82 35.09
N GLU A 640 -15.57 -17.02 34.52
CA GLU A 640 -15.32 -17.23 33.10
C GLU A 640 -16.43 -16.59 32.25
N PHE A 641 -17.68 -16.77 32.63
CA PHE A 641 -18.80 -16.12 31.97
C PHE A 641 -18.72 -14.60 32.06
N ALA A 642 -18.28 -14.05 33.20
CA ALA A 642 -18.07 -12.62 33.33
C ALA A 642 -16.93 -12.10 32.44
N LYS A 643 -15.86 -12.88 32.25
CA LYS A 643 -14.79 -12.54 31.29
C LYS A 643 -15.29 -12.59 29.86
N GLN A 644 -16.03 -13.63 29.49
CA GLN A 644 -16.61 -13.76 28.16
C GLN A 644 -17.62 -12.64 27.90
N GLN A 645 -18.44 -12.29 28.89
CA GLN A 645 -19.37 -11.17 28.78
C GLN A 645 -18.64 -9.84 28.54
N ARG A 646 -17.54 -9.58 29.26
CA ARG A 646 -16.73 -8.38 29.02
C ARG A 646 -16.15 -8.37 27.61
N ARG A 647 -15.64 -9.53 27.13
CA ARG A 647 -15.17 -9.61 25.75
C ARG A 647 -16.26 -9.31 24.71
N ILE A 648 -17.49 -9.76 24.99
CA ILE A 648 -18.65 -9.48 24.16
C ILE A 648 -19.00 -7.98 24.22
N ASP A 649 -19.00 -7.40 25.41
CA ASP A 649 -19.30 -5.97 25.63
C ASP A 649 -18.22 -5.07 24.97
N ASP A 650 -16.95 -5.50 25.02
CA ASP A 650 -15.80 -4.81 24.47
C ASP A 650 -15.63 -4.98 22.95
N VAL A 651 -16.50 -5.75 22.29
CA VAL A 651 -16.46 -5.86 20.82
C VAL A 651 -16.64 -4.49 20.20
N ALA A 652 -15.61 -3.98 19.52
CA ALA A 652 -15.67 -2.72 18.82
C ALA A 652 -16.65 -2.79 17.64
N ASN A 653 -17.05 -1.64 17.11
CA ASN A 653 -17.77 -1.63 15.84
C ASN A 653 -16.90 -2.17 14.73
N ALA A 654 -17.48 -2.95 13.83
CA ALA A 654 -16.80 -3.32 12.59
C ALA A 654 -16.34 -2.04 11.88
N ARG A 655 -15.13 -2.04 11.36
CA ARG A 655 -14.65 -0.95 10.52
C ARG A 655 -14.69 -1.41 9.08
N TRP A 656 -15.38 -0.65 8.23
CA TRP A 656 -15.36 -0.86 6.81
C TRP A 656 -14.34 0.05 6.15
N TYR A 657 -13.63 -0.51 5.20
CA TYR A 657 -12.72 0.23 4.34
C TYR A 657 -13.25 0.09 2.92
N VAL A 658 -13.71 1.21 2.36
CA VAL A 658 -14.15 1.26 0.97
C VAL A 658 -12.95 1.71 0.14
N GLN A 659 -12.35 0.77 -0.53
CA GLN A 659 -11.13 0.99 -1.31
C GLN A 659 -11.48 1.11 -2.79
N THR A 660 -10.78 2.00 -3.48
CA THR A 660 -10.85 2.14 -4.93
C THR A 660 -9.70 1.36 -5.59
N ARG A 661 -9.66 1.27 -6.91
CA ARG A 661 -8.52 0.70 -7.63
C ARG A 661 -7.17 1.32 -7.22
N ALA A 662 -7.18 2.55 -6.70
CA ALA A 662 -5.95 3.22 -6.24
C ALA A 662 -5.25 2.49 -5.08
N SER A 663 -5.96 1.66 -4.32
CA SER A 663 -5.39 0.83 -3.26
C SER A 663 -4.81 -0.50 -3.76
N ILE A 664 -5.04 -0.84 -5.04
CA ILE A 664 -4.45 -2.01 -5.67
C ILE A 664 -3.03 -1.66 -6.11
N ASP A 665 -2.03 -2.32 -5.54
CA ASP A 665 -0.62 -2.02 -5.79
C ASP A 665 -0.24 -2.08 -7.27
N GLY A 666 -0.67 -3.09 -8.00
CA GLY A 666 -0.40 -3.19 -9.44
C GLY A 666 -1.04 -2.08 -10.26
N PHE A 667 -2.23 -1.60 -9.87
CA PHE A 667 -2.91 -0.50 -10.53
C PHE A 667 -2.27 0.85 -10.18
N SER A 668 -2.07 1.12 -8.91
CA SER A 668 -1.51 2.39 -8.42
C SER A 668 -0.06 2.57 -8.88
N SER A 669 0.71 1.49 -8.89
CA SER A 669 2.05 1.42 -9.45
C SER A 669 2.08 1.85 -10.91
N LEU A 670 1.28 1.20 -11.73
CA LEU A 670 1.19 1.51 -13.16
C LEU A 670 0.71 2.96 -13.39
N LYS A 671 -0.35 3.39 -12.67
CA LYS A 671 -0.90 4.77 -12.76
C LYS A 671 0.17 5.80 -12.42
N SER A 672 0.91 5.55 -11.36
CA SER A 672 1.94 6.44 -10.86
C SER A 672 3.13 6.53 -11.83
N ASP A 673 3.61 5.39 -12.30
CA ASP A 673 4.72 5.32 -13.25
C ASP A 673 4.41 6.05 -14.55
N VAL A 674 3.26 5.74 -15.16
CA VAL A 674 2.82 6.38 -16.40
C VAL A 674 2.55 7.88 -16.21
N SER A 675 1.93 8.29 -15.10
CA SER A 675 1.63 9.72 -14.82
C SER A 675 2.90 10.54 -14.57
N SER A 676 3.91 9.93 -13.94
CA SER A 676 5.20 10.58 -13.71
C SER A 676 5.94 10.84 -15.02
N ILE A 677 5.92 9.88 -15.95
CA ILE A 677 6.45 10.07 -17.31
C ILE A 677 5.68 11.17 -18.04
N GLU A 678 4.36 11.18 -17.95
CA GLU A 678 3.52 12.20 -18.60
C GLU A 678 3.84 13.59 -18.09
N SER A 679 4.01 13.74 -16.77
CA SER A 679 4.32 15.03 -16.14
C SER A 679 5.65 15.60 -16.62
N ILE A 680 6.71 14.77 -16.69
CA ILE A 680 7.98 15.13 -17.30
C ILE A 680 7.78 15.46 -18.79
N GLY A 681 7.00 14.63 -19.47
CA GLY A 681 6.72 14.77 -20.89
C GLY A 681 6.02 16.06 -21.29
N ARG A 682 5.28 16.69 -20.40
CA ARG A 682 4.61 17.99 -20.66
C ARG A 682 5.58 19.18 -20.73
N ALA A 683 6.69 19.13 -19.96
CA ALA A 683 7.66 20.23 -19.92
C ALA A 683 8.61 20.26 -21.13
N PHE A 684 9.08 19.12 -21.57
CA PHE A 684 10.06 19.02 -22.64
C PHE A 684 9.61 19.59 -23.98
N PRO A 685 8.38 19.36 -24.47
CA PRO A 685 7.91 19.93 -25.75
C PRO A 685 7.93 21.45 -25.81
N ILE A 686 7.71 22.12 -24.69
CA ILE A 686 7.76 23.59 -24.61
C ILE A 686 9.17 24.08 -24.91
N VAL A 687 10.16 23.45 -24.32
CA VAL A 687 11.58 23.79 -24.53
C VAL A 687 11.99 23.46 -25.97
N PHE A 688 11.56 22.31 -26.50
CA PHE A 688 11.83 21.93 -27.90
C PHE A 688 11.18 22.92 -28.88
N LEU A 689 9.94 23.35 -28.63
CA LEU A 689 9.27 24.35 -29.44
C LEU A 689 10.06 25.67 -29.42
N LEU A 690 10.48 26.12 -28.22
CA LEU A 690 11.26 27.35 -28.07
C LEU A 690 12.58 27.25 -28.84
N VAL A 691 13.29 26.14 -28.70
CA VAL A 691 14.55 25.90 -29.43
C VAL A 691 14.29 25.84 -30.94
N ALA A 692 13.21 25.17 -31.40
CA ALA A 692 12.84 25.10 -32.80
C ALA A 692 12.56 26.49 -33.40
N VAL A 693 11.82 27.31 -32.66
CA VAL A 693 11.53 28.70 -33.05
C VAL A 693 12.81 29.53 -33.14
N LEU A 694 13.69 29.45 -32.11
CA LEU A 694 14.95 30.20 -32.10
C LEU A 694 15.91 29.75 -33.20
N MET A 695 16.06 28.41 -33.41
CA MET A 695 16.89 27.88 -34.47
C MET A 695 16.33 28.22 -35.88
N SER A 696 15.00 28.10 -36.03
CA SER A 696 14.35 28.46 -37.29
C SER A 696 14.47 29.94 -37.57
N LEU A 697 14.28 30.79 -36.55
CA LEU A 697 14.44 32.23 -36.66
C LEU A 697 15.89 32.60 -37.08
N THR A 698 16.88 31.96 -36.46
CA THR A 698 18.30 32.16 -36.80
C THR A 698 18.60 31.71 -38.24
N THR A 699 18.15 30.54 -38.61
CA THR A 699 18.37 29.96 -39.92
C THR A 699 17.67 30.77 -41.02
N MET A 700 16.41 31.14 -40.76
CA MET A 700 15.63 31.89 -41.78
C MET A 700 16.08 33.35 -41.88
N THR A 701 16.43 34.02 -40.78
CA THR A 701 17.01 35.34 -40.78
C THR A 701 18.30 35.35 -41.63
N ARG A 702 19.17 34.36 -41.45
CA ARG A 702 20.37 34.20 -42.24
C ARG A 702 20.07 33.98 -43.73
N MET A 703 19.10 33.09 -44.04
CA MET A 703 18.69 32.78 -45.41
C MET A 703 18.12 34.03 -46.13
N VAL A 704 17.26 34.75 -45.43
CA VAL A 704 16.66 35.99 -45.91
C VAL A 704 17.70 37.11 -46.10
N GLU A 705 18.67 37.23 -45.18
CA GLU A 705 19.77 38.19 -45.29
C GLU A 705 20.75 37.82 -46.46
N GLU A 706 21.06 36.52 -46.67
CA GLU A 706 21.89 36.08 -47.82
C GLU A 706 21.18 36.35 -49.15
N ASP A 707 19.85 36.13 -49.21
CA ASP A 707 19.05 36.33 -50.38
C ASP A 707 18.56 37.77 -50.57
N ARG A 708 19.02 38.72 -49.72
CA ARG A 708 18.54 40.12 -49.71
C ARG A 708 18.58 40.79 -51.08
N GLY A 709 19.63 40.57 -51.84
CA GLY A 709 19.75 41.07 -53.23
C GLY A 709 18.67 40.50 -54.16
N LEU A 710 18.41 39.24 -54.05
CA LEU A 710 17.35 38.54 -54.80
C LEU A 710 15.96 39.07 -54.39
N ILE A 711 15.71 39.24 -53.08
CA ILE A 711 14.46 39.82 -52.56
C ILE A 711 14.26 41.24 -53.14
N GLY A 712 15.33 42.05 -53.16
CA GLY A 712 15.30 43.38 -53.76
C GLY A 712 15.00 43.37 -55.27
N THR A 713 15.54 42.37 -55.98
CA THR A 713 15.26 42.16 -57.40
C THR A 713 13.79 41.77 -57.63
N TYR A 714 13.24 40.82 -56.89
CA TYR A 714 11.83 40.47 -57.04
C TYR A 714 10.88 41.60 -56.70
N LEU A 715 11.13 42.33 -55.66
CA LEU A 715 10.32 43.53 -55.28
C LEU A 715 10.45 44.59 -56.30
N GLY A 716 11.64 44.77 -56.91
CA GLY A 716 11.87 45.74 -58.07
C GLY A 716 11.17 45.32 -59.35
N LEU A 717 10.97 44.00 -59.58
CA LEU A 717 10.19 43.46 -60.70
C LEU A 717 8.67 43.52 -60.46
N GLY A 718 8.22 44.01 -59.29
CA GLY A 718 6.78 44.24 -59.03
C GLY A 718 6.12 43.07 -58.30
N TYR A 719 6.87 42.04 -57.88
CA TYR A 719 6.30 40.98 -56.97
C TYR A 719 5.93 41.56 -55.61
N GLY A 720 4.74 41.25 -55.17
CA GLY A 720 4.28 41.71 -53.84
C GLY A 720 5.11 41.06 -52.70
N GLY A 721 5.24 41.79 -51.59
CA GLY A 721 5.99 41.33 -50.44
C GLY A 721 5.50 39.97 -49.89
N LEU A 722 4.20 39.67 -49.98
CA LEU A 722 3.64 38.36 -49.62
C LEU A 722 4.11 37.24 -50.59
N ALA A 723 4.19 37.51 -51.88
CA ALA A 723 4.70 36.52 -52.86
C ALA A 723 6.17 36.24 -52.64
N VAL A 724 6.98 37.20 -52.24
CA VAL A 724 8.40 37.02 -51.93
C VAL A 724 8.55 36.29 -50.58
N SER A 725 7.74 36.63 -49.58
CA SER A 725 7.72 35.93 -48.27
C SER A 725 7.28 34.47 -48.41
N SER A 726 6.33 34.19 -49.31
CA SER A 726 5.79 32.83 -49.49
C SER A 726 6.87 31.82 -49.85
N ARG A 727 7.92 32.24 -50.55
CA ARG A 727 9.08 31.41 -50.90
C ARG A 727 9.75 30.84 -49.66
N TYR A 728 9.95 31.64 -48.63
CA TYR A 728 10.56 31.28 -47.33
C TYR A 728 9.56 30.60 -46.43
N LEU A 729 8.33 31.06 -46.39
CA LEU A 729 7.26 30.47 -45.61
C LEU A 729 6.95 29.03 -46.10
N LEU A 730 6.87 28.84 -47.43
CA LEU A 730 6.67 27.50 -48.00
C LEU A 730 7.85 26.60 -47.76
N PHE A 731 9.08 27.11 -47.79
CA PHE A 731 10.29 26.36 -47.48
C PHE A 731 10.24 25.88 -46.00
N ALA A 732 9.91 26.79 -45.07
CA ALA A 732 9.77 26.47 -43.68
C ALA A 732 8.59 25.52 -43.42
N LEU A 733 7.43 25.79 -44.07
CA LEU A 733 6.26 24.91 -43.98
C LEU A 733 6.56 23.49 -44.46
N LEU A 734 7.19 23.35 -45.64
CA LEU A 734 7.58 22.06 -46.19
C LEU A 734 8.58 21.35 -45.27
N ALA A 735 9.56 22.08 -44.74
CA ALA A 735 10.50 21.51 -43.79
C ALA A 735 9.79 21.03 -42.50
N CYS A 736 8.82 21.82 -41.96
CA CYS A 736 8.03 21.44 -40.81
C CYS A 736 7.08 20.27 -41.11
N LEU A 737 6.46 20.25 -42.30
CA LEU A 737 5.56 19.16 -42.66
C LEU A 737 6.35 17.84 -42.87
N VAL A 738 7.52 17.91 -43.50
CA VAL A 738 8.39 16.76 -43.66
C VAL A 738 8.93 16.33 -42.31
N GLY A 739 9.47 17.27 -41.52
CA GLY A 739 9.94 17.00 -40.14
C GLY A 739 8.82 16.49 -39.23
N GLY A 740 7.68 17.17 -39.26
CA GLY A 740 6.52 16.80 -38.47
C GLY A 740 5.92 15.47 -38.84
N GLY A 741 5.82 15.16 -40.16
CA GLY A 741 5.32 13.87 -40.61
C GLY A 741 6.22 12.69 -40.21
N ILE A 742 7.54 12.82 -40.34
CA ILE A 742 8.48 11.81 -39.81
C ILE A 742 8.44 11.81 -38.26
N GLY A 743 8.33 13.00 -37.66
CA GLY A 743 8.19 13.13 -36.23
C GLY A 743 6.97 12.41 -35.66
N LEU A 744 5.82 12.43 -36.35
CA LEU A 744 4.65 11.64 -35.97
C LEU A 744 4.89 10.14 -36.07
N LEU A 745 5.60 9.70 -37.13
CA LEU A 745 5.95 8.29 -37.24
C LEU A 745 6.82 7.81 -36.06
N VAL A 746 7.87 8.57 -35.75
CA VAL A 746 8.73 8.28 -34.60
C VAL A 746 7.95 8.41 -33.29
N GLY A 747 7.06 9.42 -33.16
CA GLY A 747 6.28 9.67 -31.97
C GLY A 747 5.18 8.66 -31.72
N PHE A 748 4.51 8.14 -32.71
CA PHE A 748 3.43 7.17 -32.49
C PHE A 748 3.84 5.70 -32.65
N LEU A 749 4.98 5.42 -33.26
CA LEU A 749 5.44 4.06 -33.46
C LEU A 749 6.78 3.77 -32.77
N GLY A 750 7.74 4.68 -32.86
CA GLY A 750 9.09 4.44 -32.38
C GLY A 750 9.21 4.55 -30.87
N ILE A 751 8.77 5.67 -30.31
CA ILE A 751 8.86 5.94 -28.90
C ILE A 751 7.94 5.03 -28.08
N PRO A 752 6.64 4.88 -28.42
CA PRO A 752 5.77 3.94 -27.72
C PRO A 752 6.27 2.49 -27.81
N ALA A 753 6.73 2.05 -28.97
CA ALA A 753 7.24 0.68 -29.11
C ALA A 753 8.49 0.43 -28.23
N PHE A 754 9.34 1.43 -28.05
CA PHE A 754 10.47 1.33 -27.13
C PHE A 754 10.02 1.32 -25.67
N LEU A 755 9.06 2.20 -25.32
CA LEU A 755 8.46 2.25 -23.98
C LEU A 755 7.85 0.89 -23.59
N LEU A 756 7.15 0.26 -24.51
CA LEU A 756 6.52 -1.03 -24.26
C LEU A 756 7.51 -2.14 -23.95
N VAL A 757 8.68 -2.17 -24.60
CA VAL A 757 9.74 -3.15 -24.25
C VAL A 757 10.21 -2.96 -22.80
N VAL A 758 10.21 -1.73 -22.31
CA VAL A 758 10.63 -1.46 -20.94
C VAL A 758 9.48 -1.72 -19.95
N ILE A 759 8.25 -1.42 -20.36
CA ILE A 759 7.06 -1.79 -19.59
C ILE A 759 6.95 -3.31 -19.45
N GLU A 760 7.20 -4.07 -20.51
CA GLU A 760 7.22 -5.54 -20.47
C GLU A 760 8.28 -6.08 -19.48
N GLY A 761 9.35 -5.33 -19.24
CA GLY A 761 10.32 -5.65 -18.20
C GLY A 761 9.82 -5.40 -16.77
N LEU A 762 8.74 -4.63 -16.58
CA LEU A 762 8.18 -4.33 -15.26
C LEU A 762 6.79 -4.93 -15.05
N TYR A 763 5.96 -4.86 -16.07
CA TYR A 763 4.56 -5.27 -16.02
C TYR A 763 4.23 -6.25 -17.13
N ILE A 764 3.39 -7.20 -16.81
CA ILE A 764 2.82 -8.12 -17.79
C ILE A 764 1.52 -7.51 -18.29
N LEU A 765 1.56 -6.91 -19.48
CA LEU A 765 0.38 -6.31 -20.12
C LEU A 765 -0.02 -7.11 -21.36
N PRO A 766 -0.99 -8.02 -21.28
CA PRO A 766 -1.45 -8.76 -22.44
C PRO A 766 -2.15 -7.86 -23.46
N GLY A 767 -1.84 -8.03 -24.73
CA GLY A 767 -2.61 -7.43 -25.83
C GLY A 767 -2.36 -5.96 -26.11
N VAL A 768 -1.16 -5.46 -25.84
CA VAL A 768 -0.74 -4.09 -26.16
C VAL A 768 -0.88 -3.80 -27.66
N ARG A 769 -1.46 -2.65 -28.00
CA ARG A 769 -1.62 -2.14 -29.36
C ARG A 769 -1.20 -0.68 -29.43
N LEU A 770 -0.41 -0.34 -30.44
CA LEU A 770 -0.07 1.05 -30.74
C LEU A 770 -1.25 1.72 -31.43
N GLU A 771 -1.74 2.82 -30.88
CA GLU A 771 -2.88 3.55 -31.42
C GLU A 771 -2.49 4.97 -31.85
N TYR A 772 -2.95 5.37 -33.04
CA TYR A 772 -2.67 6.68 -33.59
C TYR A 772 -3.74 7.71 -33.23
N ASP A 773 -3.35 8.78 -32.57
CA ASP A 773 -4.23 9.91 -32.25
C ASP A 773 -4.07 11.02 -33.31
N TRP A 774 -5.04 11.08 -34.24
CA TRP A 774 -5.07 12.09 -35.32
C TRP A 774 -5.21 13.50 -34.79
N LEU A 775 -5.98 13.71 -33.76
CA LEU A 775 -6.25 15.03 -33.22
C LEU A 775 -4.98 15.60 -32.57
N TYR A 776 -4.40 14.82 -31.65
CA TYR A 776 -3.19 15.22 -30.94
C TYR A 776 -1.98 15.31 -31.87
N GLY A 777 -1.82 14.35 -32.77
CA GLY A 777 -0.74 14.38 -33.78
C GLY A 777 -0.82 15.58 -34.73
N SER A 778 -2.02 15.90 -35.22
CA SER A 778 -2.19 17.07 -36.07
C SER A 778 -1.98 18.39 -35.29
N ALA A 779 -2.45 18.48 -34.05
CA ALA A 779 -2.22 19.64 -33.19
C ALA A 779 -0.72 19.85 -32.94
N GLY A 780 0.04 18.77 -32.73
CA GLY A 780 1.50 18.81 -32.61
C GLY A 780 2.17 19.40 -33.85
N ILE A 781 1.83 18.93 -35.05
CA ILE A 781 2.37 19.53 -36.29
C ILE A 781 1.99 21.00 -36.41
N VAL A 782 0.71 21.32 -36.22
CA VAL A 782 0.21 22.72 -36.33
C VAL A 782 0.97 23.63 -35.36
N LEU A 783 1.21 23.19 -34.14
CA LEU A 783 1.95 23.96 -33.14
C LEU A 783 3.35 24.35 -33.67
N PHE A 784 4.10 23.40 -34.19
CA PHE A 784 5.43 23.65 -34.74
C PHE A 784 5.39 24.44 -36.04
N VAL A 785 4.44 24.16 -36.92
CA VAL A 785 4.23 24.95 -38.17
C VAL A 785 3.93 26.41 -37.85
N VAL A 786 3.07 26.66 -36.88
CA VAL A 786 2.75 28.03 -36.45
C VAL A 786 3.98 28.69 -35.82
N GLY A 787 4.66 28.01 -34.90
CA GLY A 787 5.86 28.54 -34.26
C GLY A 787 6.98 28.91 -35.25
N VAL A 788 7.34 27.99 -36.13
CA VAL A 788 8.37 28.18 -37.16
C VAL A 788 7.88 29.14 -38.26
N GLY A 789 6.60 29.07 -38.60
CA GLY A 789 5.96 30.00 -39.56
C GLY A 789 6.01 31.44 -39.04
N VAL A 790 5.65 31.68 -37.79
CA VAL A 790 5.75 33.00 -37.15
C VAL A 790 7.21 33.48 -37.13
N ALA A 791 8.15 32.61 -36.72
CA ALA A 791 9.58 32.94 -36.74
C ALA A 791 10.06 33.33 -38.14
N THR A 792 9.65 32.57 -39.17
CA THR A 792 9.97 32.84 -40.57
C THR A 792 9.32 34.16 -41.06
N ALA A 793 8.06 34.38 -40.71
CA ALA A 793 7.35 35.61 -41.05
C ALA A 793 8.00 36.86 -40.43
N LEU A 794 8.44 36.77 -39.18
CA LEU A 794 9.20 37.81 -38.49
C LEU A 794 10.54 38.08 -39.17
N ALA A 795 11.28 37.02 -39.54
CA ALA A 795 12.52 37.16 -40.29
C ALA A 795 12.32 37.83 -41.67
N CYS A 796 11.29 37.46 -42.39
CA CYS A 796 10.95 38.08 -43.69
C CYS A 796 10.45 39.51 -43.52
N ARG A 797 9.62 39.81 -42.52
CA ARG A 797 9.02 41.11 -42.26
C ARG A 797 10.05 42.22 -42.09
N GLU A 798 11.16 41.92 -41.42
CA GLU A 798 12.22 42.88 -41.13
C GLU A 798 12.88 43.37 -42.47
N GLU A 799 13.18 42.44 -43.36
CA GLU A 799 13.87 42.80 -44.63
C GLU A 799 12.89 43.34 -45.73
N ILE A 800 11.65 42.83 -45.84
CA ILE A 800 10.66 43.24 -46.83
C ILE A 800 10.17 44.67 -46.61
N ARG A 801 10.30 45.19 -45.38
CA ARG A 801 9.99 46.63 -45.08
C ARG A 801 10.96 47.62 -45.73
N HIS A 802 12.13 47.12 -46.16
CA HIS A 802 13.09 47.97 -46.86
C HIS A 802 12.72 48.19 -48.33
N THR A 803 13.07 49.32 -48.85
CA THR A 803 12.88 49.61 -50.31
C THR A 803 13.75 48.72 -51.20
N PRO A 804 13.34 48.31 -52.39
CA PRO A 804 14.11 47.46 -53.30
C PRO A 804 15.55 47.94 -53.50
N ALA A 805 15.73 49.26 -53.69
CA ALA A 805 17.04 49.87 -53.83
C ALA A 805 17.94 49.72 -52.59
N ALA A 806 17.36 49.72 -51.39
CA ALA A 806 18.08 49.53 -50.15
C ALA A 806 18.46 48.06 -49.92
N LEU A 807 17.66 47.13 -50.44
CA LEU A 807 17.90 45.71 -50.38
C LEU A 807 19.03 45.27 -51.34
N MET A 808 19.15 45.89 -52.51
CA MET A 808 20.22 45.60 -53.47
C MET A 808 21.58 46.18 -53.05
N ARG A 809 21.61 47.10 -52.07
CA ARG A 809 22.88 47.56 -51.52
C ARG A 809 23.36 46.69 -50.35
N PRO A 810 24.66 46.51 -50.19
CA PRO A 810 25.17 45.84 -48.99
C PRO A 810 24.69 46.57 -47.72
N LYS A 811 24.35 45.81 -46.70
CA LYS A 811 23.86 46.37 -45.42
C LYS A 811 24.94 47.25 -44.79
N ALA A 812 24.68 48.55 -44.77
CA ALA A 812 25.62 49.49 -44.18
C ALA A 812 25.86 49.18 -42.71
N PRO A 813 27.08 49.18 -42.25
CA PRO A 813 27.38 49.01 -40.86
C PRO A 813 26.74 50.12 -40.01
N LYS A 814 25.95 49.73 -38.99
CA LYS A 814 25.44 50.70 -38.01
C LYS A 814 26.64 51.33 -37.33
N ALA A 815 26.83 52.64 -37.56
CA ALA A 815 27.93 53.42 -37.00
C ALA A 815 27.67 53.69 -35.50
N GLY A 816 28.67 53.57 -34.64
CA GLY A 816 28.71 54.21 -33.32
C GLY A 816 28.03 53.52 -32.16
N ALA A 817 27.52 52.29 -32.31
CA ALA A 817 26.93 51.57 -31.17
C ALA A 817 28.04 51.02 -30.21
N ARG A 818 28.09 51.60 -29.02
CA ARG A 818 28.94 51.00 -27.94
C ARG A 818 28.32 49.69 -27.48
N ILE A 819 29.15 48.68 -27.39
CA ILE A 819 28.75 47.35 -26.88
C ILE A 819 28.81 47.37 -25.35
N LEU A 820 27.99 46.48 -24.72
CA LEU A 820 27.92 46.36 -23.28
C LEU A 820 29.30 46.07 -22.64
N LEU A 821 30.14 45.32 -23.34
CA LEU A 821 31.48 44.94 -22.88
C LEU A 821 32.43 46.15 -22.80
N GLU A 822 32.19 47.20 -23.61
CA GLU A 822 32.94 48.45 -23.51
C GLU A 822 32.63 49.23 -22.24
N ARG A 823 31.51 49.00 -21.55
CA ARG A 823 31.14 49.61 -20.28
C ARG A 823 31.92 48.97 -19.11
N ILE A 824 32.37 47.70 -19.29
CA ILE A 824 33.13 46.93 -18.28
C ILE A 824 34.59 47.23 -18.53
N ARG A 825 35.08 48.37 -17.99
CA ARG A 825 36.46 48.84 -18.17
C ARG A 825 37.55 47.80 -17.88
N PRO A 826 37.51 47.01 -16.79
CA PRO A 826 38.56 46.04 -16.47
C PRO A 826 38.71 44.92 -17.50
N VAL A 827 37.62 44.46 -18.09
CA VAL A 827 37.61 43.41 -19.14
C VAL A 827 38.05 44.02 -20.47
N TRP A 828 37.52 45.19 -20.83
CA TRP A 828 37.83 45.84 -22.10
C TRP A 828 39.31 46.24 -22.24
N SER A 829 39.92 46.68 -21.14
CA SER A 829 41.30 47.05 -21.12
C SER A 829 42.32 45.91 -21.33
N ARG A 830 41.91 44.71 -20.89
CA ARG A 830 42.75 43.47 -21.02
C ARG A 830 42.65 42.84 -22.41
N LEU A 831 41.67 43.21 -23.24
CA LEU A 831 41.54 42.66 -24.59
C LEU A 831 42.53 43.37 -25.54
N ASN A 832 43.29 42.55 -26.29
CA ASN A 832 44.12 43.01 -27.40
C ASN A 832 43.27 43.55 -28.54
N PHE A 833 43.86 44.18 -29.55
CA PHE A 833 43.13 44.76 -30.71
C PHE A 833 42.21 43.71 -31.37
N LEU A 834 42.69 42.51 -31.64
CA LEU A 834 41.93 41.45 -32.27
C LEU A 834 40.72 41.03 -31.39
N GLY A 835 40.93 40.89 -30.09
CA GLY A 835 39.90 40.59 -29.12
C GLY A 835 38.81 41.69 -29.04
N LYS A 836 39.20 42.99 -29.13
CA LYS A 836 38.26 44.11 -29.20
C LYS A 836 37.41 44.08 -30.49
N VAL A 837 38.07 43.81 -31.64
CA VAL A 837 37.37 43.69 -32.93
C VAL A 837 36.40 42.49 -32.90
N THR A 838 36.86 41.36 -32.40
CA THR A 838 36.02 40.14 -32.26
C THR A 838 34.82 40.39 -31.38
N ALA A 839 35.02 40.97 -30.20
CA ALA A 839 33.96 41.34 -29.30
C ALA A 839 32.94 42.32 -29.97
N ARG A 840 33.46 43.35 -30.64
CA ARG A 840 32.57 44.26 -31.38
C ARG A 840 31.77 43.56 -32.48
N ASN A 841 32.35 42.59 -33.19
CA ASN A 841 31.68 41.84 -34.21
C ASN A 841 30.62 40.93 -33.66
N ILE A 842 30.89 40.27 -32.56
CA ILE A 842 29.95 39.40 -31.88
C ILE A 842 28.74 40.19 -31.36
N PHE A 843 28.98 41.24 -30.56
CA PHE A 843 27.93 42.05 -29.95
C PHE A 843 27.23 43.04 -30.89
N ARG A 844 27.75 43.19 -32.11
CA ARG A 844 27.12 44.06 -33.15
C ARG A 844 25.77 43.52 -33.60
N PHE A 845 25.63 42.23 -33.73
CA PHE A 845 24.41 41.55 -34.14
C PHE A 845 23.73 40.90 -32.93
N LYS A 846 23.25 41.73 -31.98
CA LYS A 846 22.66 41.29 -30.70
C LYS A 846 21.56 40.23 -30.88
N SER A 847 20.69 40.44 -31.84
CA SER A 847 19.61 39.50 -32.16
C SER A 847 20.17 38.10 -32.50
N ARG A 848 21.16 38.06 -33.39
CA ARG A 848 21.80 36.79 -33.82
C ARG A 848 22.54 36.14 -32.68
N LEU A 849 23.29 36.92 -31.89
CA LEU A 849 23.96 36.44 -30.69
C LEU A 849 22.97 35.82 -29.71
N ILE A 850 21.88 36.53 -29.36
CA ILE A 850 20.86 36.06 -28.42
C ILE A 850 20.21 34.78 -28.93
N MET A 851 19.87 34.75 -30.21
CA MET A 851 19.24 33.54 -30.80
C MET A 851 20.18 32.31 -30.75
N THR A 852 21.47 32.52 -31.12
CA THR A 852 22.43 31.38 -31.09
C THR A 852 22.71 30.96 -29.67
N VAL A 853 22.94 31.92 -28.77
CA VAL A 853 23.16 31.63 -27.35
C VAL A 853 21.92 30.94 -26.75
N GLY A 854 20.72 31.46 -27.04
CA GLY A 854 19.46 30.90 -26.58
C GLY A 854 19.22 29.45 -27.05
N GLY A 855 19.52 29.19 -28.33
CA GLY A 855 19.42 27.86 -28.89
C GLY A 855 20.38 26.85 -28.23
N VAL A 856 21.66 27.22 -28.12
CA VAL A 856 22.67 26.39 -27.45
C VAL A 856 22.32 26.24 -25.96
N ALA A 857 21.91 27.30 -25.28
CA ALA A 857 21.52 27.25 -23.88
C ALA A 857 20.34 26.31 -23.66
N GLY A 858 19.30 26.38 -24.53
CA GLY A 858 18.13 25.50 -24.45
C GLY A 858 18.51 24.02 -24.61
N CYS A 859 19.31 23.69 -25.62
CA CYS A 859 19.79 22.33 -25.81
C CYS A 859 20.68 21.84 -24.66
N THR A 860 21.58 22.70 -24.15
CA THR A 860 22.45 22.37 -23.01
C THR A 860 21.62 22.18 -21.74
N ALA A 861 20.60 23.04 -21.53
CA ALA A 861 19.69 22.91 -20.39
C ALA A 861 18.94 21.56 -20.38
N LEU A 862 18.48 21.11 -21.56
CA LEU A 862 17.84 19.80 -21.69
C LEU A 862 18.78 18.63 -21.35
N ILE A 863 20.03 18.70 -21.80
CA ILE A 863 21.04 17.68 -21.47
C ILE A 863 21.35 17.69 -19.98
N ILE A 864 21.54 18.87 -19.40
CA ILE A 864 21.79 19.03 -17.97
C ILE A 864 20.60 18.54 -17.16
N CYS A 865 19.37 18.85 -17.61
CA CYS A 865 18.15 18.39 -16.95
C CYS A 865 18.10 16.84 -16.91
N GLY A 866 18.43 16.19 -18.02
CA GLY A 866 18.51 14.73 -18.06
C GLY A 866 19.55 14.15 -17.10
N PHE A 867 20.76 14.69 -17.08
CA PHE A 867 21.79 14.28 -16.13
C PHE A 867 21.41 14.62 -14.67
N ALA A 868 20.80 15.78 -14.44
CA ALA A 868 20.37 16.18 -13.10
C ALA A 868 19.29 15.25 -12.53
N ILE A 869 18.36 14.78 -13.38
CA ILE A 869 17.37 13.77 -12.97
C ILE A 869 18.08 12.47 -12.58
N ASN A 870 19.04 12.02 -13.39
CA ASN A 870 19.83 10.83 -13.08
C ASN A 870 20.59 11.00 -11.76
N ASP A 871 21.35 12.09 -11.60
CA ASP A 871 22.11 12.38 -10.38
C ASP A 871 21.20 12.49 -9.15
N THR A 872 19.99 13.05 -9.32
CA THR A 872 19.02 13.16 -8.21
C THR A 872 18.55 11.78 -7.77
N VAL A 873 18.23 10.90 -8.72
CA VAL A 873 17.82 9.52 -8.43
C VAL A 873 18.95 8.75 -7.74
N ASP A 874 20.18 8.85 -8.26
CA ASP A 874 21.34 8.18 -7.69
C ASP A 874 21.66 8.66 -6.26
N THR A 875 21.33 9.91 -5.95
CA THR A 875 21.62 10.50 -4.63
C THR A 875 20.49 10.36 -3.60
N ILE A 876 19.29 9.92 -4.01
CA ILE A 876 18.15 9.76 -3.10
C ILE A 876 18.48 8.80 -1.95
N GLY A 877 19.06 7.64 -2.27
CA GLY A 877 19.44 6.65 -1.26
C GLY A 877 20.44 7.20 -0.24
N VAL A 878 21.49 7.85 -0.73
CA VAL A 878 22.51 8.48 0.13
C VAL A 878 21.90 9.57 1.00
N LYS A 879 21.05 10.43 0.41
CA LYS A 879 20.40 11.50 1.15
C LYS A 879 19.45 10.95 2.23
N GLN A 880 18.67 9.94 1.92
CA GLN A 880 17.69 9.35 2.83
C GLN A 880 18.36 8.60 3.97
N TYR A 881 19.34 7.75 3.65
CA TYR A 881 19.91 6.78 4.58
C TYR A 881 21.28 7.15 5.16
N GLU A 882 21.92 8.26 4.71
CA GLU A 882 23.17 8.75 5.29
C GLU A 882 23.05 10.18 5.83
N GLN A 883 22.09 10.98 5.33
CA GLN A 883 21.95 12.38 5.74
C GLN A 883 20.69 12.64 6.59
N ILE A 884 19.59 11.97 6.29
CA ILE A 884 18.31 12.13 7.01
C ILE A 884 18.20 11.08 8.11
N TYR A 885 18.24 9.82 7.77
CA TYR A 885 18.30 8.71 8.73
C TYR A 885 19.76 8.33 8.96
N GLN A 886 20.26 8.67 10.14
CA GLN A 886 21.66 8.43 10.52
C GLN A 886 21.79 7.26 11.50
N TYR A 887 20.69 6.61 11.83
CA TYR A 887 20.71 5.39 12.61
C TYR A 887 20.95 4.16 11.72
N ASP A 888 21.71 3.20 12.25
CA ASP A 888 22.05 1.96 11.53
C ASP A 888 21.00 0.87 11.70
N LEU A 889 20.31 0.82 12.84
CA LEU A 889 19.38 -0.25 13.18
C LEU A 889 18.13 0.29 13.87
N MET A 890 16.99 -0.21 13.50
CA MET A 890 15.73 0.01 14.22
C MET A 890 15.23 -1.33 14.78
N VAL A 891 15.06 -1.38 16.09
CA VAL A 891 14.54 -2.56 16.78
C VAL A 891 13.14 -2.25 17.29
N VAL A 892 12.20 -3.08 16.92
CA VAL A 892 10.81 -3.00 17.39
C VAL A 892 10.62 -4.02 18.51
N ALA A 893 10.25 -3.55 19.67
CA ALA A 893 10.02 -4.37 20.84
C ALA A 893 8.69 -3.99 21.51
N ASN A 894 8.14 -4.91 22.27
CA ASN A 894 6.95 -4.65 23.10
C ASN A 894 7.33 -3.83 24.34
N ASP A 895 6.40 -3.05 24.91
CA ASP A 895 6.65 -2.13 26.02
C ASP A 895 7.39 -2.79 27.21
N ASP A 896 7.05 -4.02 27.55
CA ASP A 896 7.68 -4.74 28.69
C ASP A 896 9.10 -5.23 28.37
N ASP A 897 9.35 -5.59 27.12
CA ASP A 897 10.65 -6.06 26.66
C ASP A 897 11.58 -4.92 26.22
N ALA A 898 11.02 -3.74 25.87
CA ALA A 898 11.77 -2.60 25.38
C ALA A 898 12.89 -2.16 26.36
N THR A 899 12.58 -2.16 27.66
CA THR A 899 13.59 -1.77 28.67
C THR A 899 14.69 -2.81 28.81
N ALA A 900 14.35 -4.09 28.73
CA ALA A 900 15.34 -5.18 28.78
C ALA A 900 16.18 -5.21 27.50
N MET A 901 15.54 -5.07 26.34
CA MET A 901 16.17 -5.03 25.03
C MET A 901 17.13 -3.85 24.91
N ARG A 902 16.67 -2.64 25.29
CA ARG A 902 17.52 -1.44 25.31
C ARG A 902 18.77 -1.64 26.16
N LYS A 903 18.61 -2.25 27.35
CA LYS A 903 19.74 -2.54 28.20
C LYS A 903 20.72 -3.54 27.60
N GLN A 904 20.20 -4.53 26.90
CA GLN A 904 21.01 -5.53 26.21
C GLN A 904 21.75 -4.91 25.03
N VAL A 905 21.06 -4.13 24.17
CA VAL A 905 21.63 -3.43 23.03
C VAL A 905 22.67 -2.40 23.49
N ALA A 906 22.38 -1.62 24.53
CA ALA A 906 23.33 -0.65 25.10
C ALA A 906 24.57 -1.27 25.76
N GLN A 907 24.52 -2.57 26.12
CA GLN A 907 25.66 -3.31 26.66
C GLN A 907 26.51 -3.98 25.56
N ASP A 908 26.01 -4.01 24.33
CA ASP A 908 26.79 -4.50 23.20
C ASP A 908 27.89 -3.46 22.88
N GLY A 909 29.10 -3.89 22.87
CA GLY A 909 30.27 -3.02 22.62
C GLY A 909 30.35 -2.44 21.19
N GLN A 910 29.41 -2.80 20.31
CA GLN A 910 29.27 -2.28 18.95
C GLN A 910 28.22 -1.16 18.86
N THR A 911 27.37 -1.01 19.88
CA THR A 911 26.34 0.04 19.91
C THR A 911 26.93 1.34 20.48
N THR A 912 26.77 2.43 19.74
CA THR A 912 27.25 3.75 20.14
C THR A 912 26.22 4.49 20.98
N GLU A 913 24.96 4.52 20.51
CA GLU A 913 23.86 5.23 21.14
C GLU A 913 22.51 4.58 20.82
N THR A 914 21.53 4.71 21.70
CA THR A 914 20.19 4.17 21.50
C THR A 914 19.13 5.21 21.83
N LEU A 915 18.12 5.35 20.96
CA LEU A 915 16.97 6.20 21.15
C LEU A 915 15.71 5.34 21.31
N ASN A 916 14.93 5.56 22.36
CA ASN A 916 13.60 4.98 22.48
C ASN A 916 12.59 5.97 21.94
N LEU A 917 11.75 5.51 21.03
CA LEU A 917 10.61 6.28 20.56
C LEU A 917 9.36 5.39 20.56
N ARG A 918 8.21 5.98 20.73
CA ARG A 918 6.93 5.32 20.62
C ARG A 918 6.27 5.76 19.30
N VAL A 919 5.74 4.80 18.57
CA VAL A 919 5.05 5.05 17.32
C VAL A 919 3.61 4.58 17.46
N ASP A 920 2.68 5.54 17.38
CA ASP A 920 1.24 5.28 17.40
C ASP A 920 0.63 5.76 16.08
N SER A 921 -0.54 5.26 15.72
CA SER A 921 -1.36 5.89 14.70
C SER A 921 -2.46 6.72 15.35
N GLY A 922 -2.69 7.91 14.83
CA GLY A 922 -3.70 8.82 15.35
C GLY A 922 -4.39 9.58 14.22
N GLU A 923 -5.49 10.21 14.55
CA GLU A 923 -6.19 11.12 13.66
C GLU A 923 -5.79 12.54 13.99
N MET A 924 -5.26 13.28 13.02
CA MET A 924 -4.95 14.69 13.16
C MET A 924 -5.99 15.51 12.42
N SER A 925 -6.59 16.46 13.11
CA SER A 925 -7.61 17.35 12.51
C SER A 925 -7.22 18.81 12.62
N ASN A 926 -7.59 19.58 11.59
CA ASN A 926 -7.43 21.03 11.56
C ASN A 926 -8.62 21.76 12.23
N ALA A 927 -8.56 23.08 12.28
CA ALA A 927 -9.63 23.92 12.85
C ALA A 927 -10.97 23.85 12.06
N ALA A 928 -10.95 23.38 10.81
CA ALA A 928 -12.14 23.16 9.98
C ALA A 928 -12.75 21.75 10.18
N GLN A 929 -12.18 20.92 11.05
CA GLN A 929 -12.58 19.52 11.29
C GLN A 929 -12.32 18.59 10.08
N GLU A 930 -11.42 18.98 9.20
CA GLU A 930 -10.88 18.05 8.22
C GLU A 930 -9.84 17.19 8.93
N SER A 931 -9.88 15.90 8.76
CA SER A 931 -9.01 14.95 9.47
C SER A 931 -8.21 14.06 8.51
N GLU A 932 -7.02 13.70 8.96
CA GLU A 932 -6.11 12.81 8.24
C GLU A 932 -5.53 11.81 9.24
N THR A 933 -5.39 10.55 8.83
CA THR A 933 -4.71 9.56 9.64
C THR A 933 -3.20 9.78 9.55
N VAL A 934 -2.57 10.00 10.68
CA VAL A 934 -1.13 10.27 10.76
C VAL A 934 -0.44 9.26 11.67
N GLN A 935 0.81 9.02 11.38
CA GLN A 935 1.70 8.31 12.29
C GLN A 935 2.28 9.30 13.28
N LEU A 936 2.06 9.05 14.56
CA LEU A 936 2.55 9.87 15.65
C LEU A 936 3.80 9.23 16.26
N MET A 937 4.94 9.88 16.11
CA MET A 937 6.19 9.49 16.75
C MET A 937 6.39 10.32 18.02
N THR A 938 6.44 9.67 19.16
CA THR A 938 6.67 10.32 20.46
C THR A 938 8.06 10.00 20.96
N VAL A 939 8.81 11.03 21.27
CA VAL A 939 10.20 10.94 21.77
C VAL A 939 10.22 11.47 23.20
N PRO A 940 10.86 10.79 24.17
CA PRO A 940 11.03 11.31 25.52
C PRO A 940 11.85 12.60 25.54
N ASN A 941 11.46 13.57 26.38
CA ASN A 941 12.12 14.88 26.44
C ASN A 941 13.61 14.82 26.80
N ASP A 942 14.04 13.81 27.54
CA ASP A 942 15.45 13.58 27.89
C ASP A 942 16.30 13.04 26.72
N SER A 943 15.65 12.58 25.65
CA SER A 943 16.27 11.94 24.51
C SER A 943 16.21 12.78 23.23
N LEU A 944 15.71 14.02 23.31
CA LEU A 944 15.60 14.91 22.13
C LEU A 944 16.95 15.24 21.46
N ASN A 945 18.02 15.31 22.23
CA ASN A 945 19.36 15.53 21.66
C ASN A 945 19.82 14.33 20.81
N ILE A 946 19.52 13.11 21.27
CA ILE A 946 19.85 11.86 20.57
C ILE A 946 19.07 11.75 19.27
N LEU A 947 17.81 12.23 19.27
CA LEU A 947 17.01 12.27 18.05
C LEU A 947 17.69 13.04 16.93
N ASN A 948 18.28 14.19 17.25
CA ASN A 948 18.94 15.04 16.23
C ASN A 948 20.23 14.40 15.66
N ASP A 949 20.85 13.48 16.41
CA ASP A 949 22.00 12.71 15.93
C ASP A 949 21.58 11.48 15.10
N MET A 950 20.32 11.04 15.23
CA MET A 950 19.78 9.89 14.51
C MET A 950 18.87 10.25 13.32
N VAL A 951 18.19 11.41 13.39
CA VAL A 951 17.29 11.87 12.33
C VAL A 951 17.43 13.37 12.13
N THR A 952 17.79 13.79 10.93
CA THR A 952 17.83 15.20 10.57
C THR A 952 16.46 15.69 10.16
N LEU A 953 15.83 16.56 10.96
CA LEU A 953 14.58 17.23 10.65
C LEU A 953 14.87 18.56 9.95
N GLU A 954 14.41 18.73 8.71
CA GLU A 954 14.60 19.93 7.91
C GLU A 954 13.28 20.71 7.77
N GLN A 955 13.37 22.04 7.82
CA GLN A 955 12.23 22.90 7.55
C GLN A 955 11.88 22.87 6.07
N ALA A 956 10.59 22.67 5.78
CA ALA A 956 10.08 22.78 4.43
C ALA A 956 10.40 24.15 3.82
N GLY A 957 10.86 24.18 2.58
CA GLY A 957 11.13 25.41 1.86
C GLY A 957 9.83 26.15 1.53
N ASP A 958 9.88 27.51 1.55
CA ASP A 958 8.78 28.33 1.02
C ASP A 958 8.57 28.04 -0.46
N ASP A 959 7.36 27.67 -0.84
CA ASP A 959 6.96 27.55 -2.24
C ASP A 959 7.08 28.92 -2.91
N GLY A 960 8.02 29.04 -3.83
CA GLY A 960 8.21 30.27 -4.60
C GLY A 960 6.99 30.55 -5.51
N TRP A 961 6.94 31.77 -6.03
CA TRP A 961 5.88 32.22 -6.94
C TRP A 961 5.69 31.26 -8.13
N PHE A 962 4.48 30.75 -8.35
CA PHE A 962 4.12 29.68 -9.30
C PHE A 962 4.60 28.26 -8.93
N GLY A 963 4.77 27.91 -7.67
CA GLY A 963 5.26 26.56 -7.30
C GLY A 963 6.69 26.28 -7.77
N LEU A 964 7.44 27.30 -8.15
CA LEU A 964 8.86 27.18 -8.44
C LEU A 964 9.64 27.45 -7.14
N PRO A 965 10.60 26.60 -6.77
CA PRO A 965 11.46 26.88 -5.63
C PRO A 965 12.06 28.28 -5.79
N ASN A 966 12.09 29.04 -4.72
CA ASN A 966 12.63 30.38 -4.72
C ASN A 966 14.12 30.34 -5.04
N ILE A 967 14.47 30.45 -6.34
CA ILE A 967 15.86 30.33 -6.84
C ILE A 967 16.80 31.38 -6.18
N PHE A 968 16.24 32.42 -5.55
CA PHE A 968 16.95 33.49 -4.85
C PHE A 968 16.58 33.59 -3.35
N GLY A 969 15.63 32.79 -2.87
CA GLY A 969 15.33 32.62 -1.45
C GLY A 969 16.39 31.74 -0.78
N LYS A 970 16.58 31.90 0.52
CA LYS A 970 17.26 30.89 1.31
C LYS A 970 16.58 29.55 0.98
N ALA A 971 17.35 28.59 0.47
CA ALA A 971 16.92 27.21 0.45
C ALA A 971 16.38 26.91 1.86
N GLY A 972 15.14 26.43 1.97
CA GLY A 972 14.67 25.82 3.20
C GLY A 972 15.73 24.80 3.58
N GLY A 973 16.30 24.86 4.72
CA GLY A 973 17.48 24.07 5.08
C GLY A 973 17.98 24.51 6.46
N GLY A 974 17.06 25.02 7.29
CA GLY A 974 17.27 25.09 8.72
C GLY A 974 16.84 23.76 9.34
N THR A 975 17.72 23.13 10.12
CA THR A 975 17.31 22.04 10.99
C THR A 975 16.25 22.54 11.96
N VAL A 976 15.17 21.80 12.07
CA VAL A 976 14.08 22.05 13.04
C VAL A 976 14.38 21.18 14.26
N ALA A 977 14.47 21.80 15.41
CA ALA A 977 14.57 21.06 16.65
C ALA A 977 13.16 20.78 17.19
N LEU A 978 12.91 19.54 17.55
CA LEU A 978 11.72 19.18 18.30
C LEU A 978 11.85 19.69 19.74
N ASP A 979 10.83 20.36 20.25
CA ASP A 979 10.74 20.80 21.64
C ASP A 979 9.37 20.39 22.24
N ASP A 980 9.18 20.64 23.51
CA ASP A 980 7.97 20.31 24.26
C ASP A 980 6.81 21.31 24.04
N SER A 981 6.96 22.27 23.13
CA SER A 981 5.96 23.33 22.91
C SER A 981 4.98 23.03 21.76
N GLY A 982 5.27 22.02 20.93
CA GLY A 982 4.44 21.72 19.78
C GLY A 982 4.76 20.37 19.09
N VAL A 983 4.16 20.17 17.94
CA VAL A 983 4.40 18.99 17.10
C VAL A 983 5.03 19.43 15.78
N ILE A 984 5.93 18.60 15.25
CA ILE A 984 6.46 18.77 13.90
C ILE A 984 5.61 17.91 12.98
N VAL A 985 4.99 18.56 11.99
CA VAL A 985 4.12 17.91 11.02
C VAL A 985 4.85 17.75 9.70
N SER A 986 4.72 16.59 9.06
CA SER A 986 5.27 16.38 7.73
C SER A 986 4.63 17.34 6.72
N GLN A 987 5.40 17.76 5.70
CA GLN A 987 4.89 18.65 4.66
C GLN A 987 3.69 18.05 3.91
N SER A 988 3.66 16.74 3.74
CA SER A 988 2.54 16.02 3.11
C SER A 988 1.25 16.20 3.91
N ALA A 989 1.28 15.89 5.21
CA ALA A 989 0.12 16.04 6.08
C ALA A 989 -0.31 17.52 6.25
N ALA A 990 0.66 18.43 6.30
CA ALA A 990 0.38 19.86 6.36
C ALA A 990 -0.32 20.36 5.10
N ASN A 991 0.06 19.88 3.92
CA ASN A 991 -0.59 20.22 2.66
C ASN A 991 -1.99 19.60 2.55
N SER A 992 -2.18 18.34 2.94
CA SER A 992 -3.49 17.68 2.94
C SER A 992 -4.50 18.42 3.81
N LEU A 993 -4.09 18.83 5.01
CA LEU A 993 -4.93 19.54 5.96
C LEU A 993 -4.90 21.07 5.81
N ASN A 994 -4.17 21.59 4.81
CA ASN A 994 -3.97 23.01 4.58
C ASN A 994 -3.60 23.80 5.86
N ILE A 995 -2.66 23.24 6.65
CA ILE A 995 -2.13 23.83 7.87
C ILE A 995 -0.74 24.41 7.67
N HIS A 996 -0.41 25.42 8.46
CA HIS A 996 0.87 26.12 8.41
C HIS A 996 1.53 26.16 9.79
N ALA A 997 2.81 26.43 9.81
CA ALA A 997 3.54 26.58 11.06
C ALA A 997 2.91 27.67 11.97
N GLY A 998 2.52 27.29 13.18
CA GLY A 998 1.83 28.14 14.14
C GLY A 998 0.32 27.88 14.27
N ASP A 999 -0.25 27.07 13.40
CA ASP A 999 -1.64 26.62 13.51
C ASP A 999 -1.78 25.59 14.63
N THR A 1000 -3.00 25.47 15.14
CA THR A 1000 -3.33 24.48 16.18
C THR A 1000 -3.98 23.27 15.53
N VAL A 1001 -3.46 22.11 15.82
CA VAL A 1001 -4.03 20.84 15.40
C VAL A 1001 -4.58 20.07 16.60
N THR A 1002 -5.60 19.26 16.37
CA THR A 1002 -6.13 18.34 17.37
C THR A 1002 -5.69 16.93 17.01
N LEU A 1003 -5.06 16.27 17.98
CA LEU A 1003 -4.69 14.87 17.85
C LEU A 1003 -5.71 14.01 18.58
N GLY A 1004 -6.38 13.13 17.87
CA GLY A 1004 -7.29 12.14 18.42
C GLY A 1004 -6.64 10.76 18.40
N ASN A 1005 -6.87 9.98 19.45
CA ASN A 1005 -6.56 8.57 19.37
C ASN A 1005 -7.56 7.93 18.40
N GLY A 1006 -7.09 7.39 17.31
CA GLY A 1006 -7.90 6.66 16.33
C GLY A 1006 -8.38 5.31 16.90
N GLY A 1007 -9.12 5.35 18.04
CA GLY A 1007 -9.58 4.17 18.77
C GLY A 1007 -11.06 3.94 18.61
#